data_613abbcee9244499654aa3120474db7c
#
_entry.id   613abbcee9244499654aa3120474db7c
#
_cell.length_a   1.000
_cell.length_b   1.000
_cell.length_c   1.000
_cell.angle_alpha   90.00
_cell.angle_beta   90.00
_cell.angle_gamma   90.00
#
_symmetry.space_group_name_H-M   'P 1'
#
loop_
_entity.id
_entity.type
_entity.pdbx_description
1 polymer ?
#
loop_
_entity_poly.entity_id
_entity_poly.type
_entity_poly.pdbx_seq_one_letter_code
_entity_poly.pdbx_strand_id
1 'polypeptide(L)'
;MNQSFLQYVQQTSEQQERKRVFPSQCPFCSMQCKMQLVEQHAEGRTRYQTIGIHNPTTFGRICMKGQHAHQHALHKERLNHPLIKRNGQFVKVTWQEALDEIKARTQTLQTEHGHDAISVYGSASITNEEAYLLGKFARVALKTKYIDYNGRLCMSSAATAANQTFGLDRGLTFPLRDIKHARVLLLVGTNIAECQPTLIPYLEEAKKNGAFLIVIDPRKTATAKLADLHVSLRPGSDAALANGILHVMLHEQLLDEEFIKKRTSGFQEMKQHISHMSLQDITQQTGVSMKVIQKIARKFAREKTGMILTARGIEQQIDGTASVRNFLNILLVTGKIGRIGCGYGAITGQGNGQGAREHGQKADQLPGYRDITNPVHRKEMAEIWKIDEKELPRKGVSAFEMFEKMQKGEIKALFLMCSNPVQSGPHASFIKKAIEQLSFFVAIDLFISETAALADVILPASSYLEDEGTMTNIEGRVTLREATYPLKHQRKHDWQIICDIAAVLGKGGSFSFSSAEDIFEELRTATKGAKADYSGMTYDRLRKTQGILWPCSHLEDRGTERLFEHQFSHPDQLAKFAVVAHGQQGAKEPVSPEYPLYLTTGRVMAHYQTGVQTRKSTSLVARQFEAYVELHPDTAEAYGIQHGELVTIQSKRGSVIMRCHITDTTRKDTVFVPFHWNKHQSINLLIGKQLDPHSKMPGFKYCPVQLSAYKN
;
A
#
# COMPACT_ATOMS: atom_id res chain seq x y z
N MET A 1 0.00 65.85 18.89
CA MET A 1 -0.19 64.40 18.88
C MET A 1 1.01 63.78 19.57
N ASN A 2 0.74 63.00 20.62
CA ASN A 2 1.73 62.59 21.65
C ASN A 2 2.74 61.56 21.09
N GLN A 3 4.05 61.81 21.24
CA GLN A 3 5.12 60.86 20.87
C GLN A 3 4.94 59.45 21.45
N SER A 4 4.31 59.35 22.62
CA SER A 4 3.97 58.07 23.25
C SER A 4 2.89 57.27 22.48
N PHE A 5 2.00 57.91 21.78
CA PHE A 5 0.98 57.26 20.94
C PHE A 5 1.60 56.73 19.64
N LEU A 6 2.54 57.46 19.05
CA LEU A 6 3.30 57.01 17.88
C LEU A 6 4.25 55.86 18.22
N GLN A 7 4.87 55.87 19.41
CA GLN A 7 5.68 54.76 19.90
C GLN A 7 4.80 53.51 20.20
N TYR A 8 3.62 53.70 20.79
CA TYR A 8 2.64 52.61 21.03
C TYR A 8 2.12 52.03 19.72
N VAL A 9 1.83 52.86 18.72
CA VAL A 9 1.39 52.43 17.39
C VAL A 9 2.55 51.76 16.63
N GLN A 10 3.81 52.23 16.77
CA GLN A 10 4.97 51.57 16.23
C GLN A 10 5.26 50.25 16.93
N GLN A 11 5.17 50.14 18.26
CA GLN A 11 5.31 48.88 18.99
C GLN A 11 4.17 47.88 18.73
N THR A 12 2.95 48.35 18.48
CA THR A 12 1.83 47.50 18.07
C THR A 12 1.90 47.09 16.59
N SER A 13 2.53 47.88 15.73
CA SER A 13 2.76 47.49 14.32
C SER A 13 3.94 46.53 14.13
N GLU A 14 4.87 46.43 15.09
CA GLU A 14 5.95 45.42 15.07
C GLU A 14 5.54 44.03 15.56
N GLN A 15 4.36 43.87 16.14
CA GLN A 15 3.73 42.58 16.43
C GLN A 15 2.89 42.05 15.25
N GLN A 16 3.29 42.31 13.99
CA GLN A 16 2.69 41.62 12.86
C GLN A 16 2.94 40.13 12.99
N GLU A 17 1.87 39.38 13.13
CA GLU A 17 1.87 37.93 13.05
C GLU A 17 2.66 37.48 11.79
N ARG A 18 3.86 36.99 11.96
CA ARG A 18 4.64 36.44 10.84
C ARG A 18 4.04 35.10 10.48
N LYS A 19 3.33 35.07 9.35
CA LYS A 19 2.74 33.87 8.78
C LYS A 19 3.64 33.36 7.65
N ARG A 20 4.07 32.10 7.75
CA ARG A 20 4.76 31.36 6.68
C ARG A 20 3.89 30.22 6.19
N VAL A 21 3.93 29.94 4.90
CA VAL A 21 3.13 28.90 4.26
C VAL A 21 4.05 27.98 3.45
N PHE A 22 3.91 26.67 3.69
CA PHE A 22 4.71 25.64 3.05
C PHE A 22 3.78 24.67 2.33
N PRO A 23 3.57 24.82 1.02
CA PRO A 23 2.81 23.87 0.22
C PRO A 23 3.46 22.48 0.25
N SER A 24 2.67 21.43 0.28
CA SER A 24 3.14 20.05 0.28
C SER A 24 2.01 19.09 -0.10
N GLN A 25 2.28 17.79 0.06
CA GLN A 25 1.36 16.71 -0.23
C GLN A 25 1.29 15.75 0.95
N CYS A 26 0.08 15.29 1.30
CA CYS A 26 -0.13 14.39 2.42
C CYS A 26 0.68 13.09 2.27
N PRO A 27 1.46 12.67 3.30
CA PRO A 27 2.35 11.52 3.22
C PRO A 27 1.65 10.17 3.40
N PHE A 28 0.34 10.16 3.73
CA PHE A 28 -0.29 8.94 4.19
C PHE A 28 -0.85 8.06 3.07
N CYS A 29 -2.06 8.31 2.62
CA CYS A 29 -2.71 7.39 1.69
C CYS A 29 -2.60 7.83 0.23
N SER A 30 -2.93 6.91 -0.67
CA SER A 30 -2.87 7.08 -2.12
C SER A 30 -3.80 8.15 -2.71
N MET A 31 -4.65 8.80 -1.91
CA MET A 31 -5.40 9.97 -2.33
C MET A 31 -4.50 11.19 -2.54
N GLN A 32 -3.33 11.22 -1.92
CA GLN A 32 -2.30 12.24 -2.09
C GLN A 32 -2.87 13.67 -2.05
N CYS A 33 -3.67 13.96 -1.01
CA CYS A 33 -4.30 15.28 -0.84
C CYS A 33 -3.24 16.37 -0.84
N LYS A 34 -3.37 17.38 -1.71
CA LYS A 34 -2.54 18.58 -1.61
C LYS A 34 -2.91 19.39 -0.38
N MET A 35 -1.93 19.91 0.30
CA MET A 35 -2.09 20.66 1.56
C MET A 35 -0.97 21.67 1.72
N GLN A 36 -1.12 22.55 2.68
CA GLN A 36 -0.08 23.49 3.09
C GLN A 36 0.06 23.49 4.61
N LEU A 37 1.30 23.53 5.09
CA LEU A 37 1.62 23.84 6.46
C LEU A 37 1.63 25.36 6.65
N VAL A 38 0.85 25.84 7.59
CA VAL A 38 0.83 27.25 8.01
C VAL A 38 1.54 27.34 9.35
N GLU A 39 2.62 28.09 9.39
CA GLU A 39 3.39 28.43 10.58
C GLU A 39 3.05 29.89 10.97
N GLN A 40 2.57 30.09 12.18
CA GLN A 40 2.20 31.41 12.72
C GLN A 40 3.02 31.68 13.99
N HIS A 41 3.67 32.81 14.01
CA HIS A 41 4.41 33.30 15.18
C HIS A 41 3.61 34.42 15.84
N ALA A 42 3.04 34.17 17.01
CA ALA A 42 2.31 35.13 17.80
C ALA A 42 2.65 34.98 19.27
N GLU A 43 2.83 36.10 19.98
CA GLU A 43 3.07 36.12 21.43
C GLU A 43 4.24 35.23 21.88
N GLY A 44 5.33 35.15 21.12
CA GLY A 44 6.50 34.32 21.41
C GLY A 44 6.27 32.82 21.24
N ARG A 45 5.13 32.39 20.70
CA ARG A 45 4.78 30.98 20.46
C ARG A 45 4.65 30.73 18.96
N THR A 46 5.09 29.54 18.54
CA THR A 46 4.89 29.06 17.16
C THR A 46 3.70 28.09 17.15
N ARG A 47 2.73 28.37 16.33
CA ARG A 47 1.57 27.49 16.07
C ARG A 47 1.66 26.93 14.66
N TYR A 48 1.31 25.67 14.49
CA TYR A 48 1.26 25.00 13.20
C TYR A 48 -0.14 24.52 12.89
N GLN A 49 -0.57 24.72 11.65
CA GLN A 49 -1.84 24.22 11.14
C GLN A 49 -1.65 23.65 9.74
N THR A 50 -2.23 22.48 9.46
CA THR A 50 -2.28 21.94 8.08
C THR A 50 -3.65 22.16 7.48
N ILE A 51 -3.67 22.77 6.29
CA ILE A 51 -4.89 23.12 5.55
C ILE A 51 -4.83 22.44 4.18
N GLY A 52 -5.96 21.86 3.74
CA GLY A 52 -6.07 21.31 2.38
C GLY A 52 -6.13 22.43 1.34
N ILE A 53 -5.48 22.20 0.20
CA ILE A 53 -5.53 23.07 -0.97
C ILE A 53 -6.11 22.34 -2.18
N HIS A 54 -6.73 23.07 -3.08
CA HIS A 54 -7.42 22.52 -4.24
C HIS A 54 -6.47 21.67 -5.10
N ASN A 55 -6.96 20.52 -5.55
CA ASN A 55 -6.31 19.63 -6.52
C ASN A 55 -7.38 18.76 -7.20
N PRO A 56 -7.09 18.16 -8.37
CA PRO A 56 -8.06 17.38 -9.14
C PRO A 56 -8.61 16.12 -8.44
N THR A 57 -7.90 15.62 -7.41
CA THR A 57 -8.26 14.36 -6.74
C THR A 57 -9.14 14.58 -5.51
N THR A 58 -8.89 15.59 -4.70
CA THR A 58 -9.59 15.76 -3.41
C THR A 58 -10.30 17.10 -3.26
N PHE A 59 -10.16 18.01 -4.23
CA PHE A 59 -10.83 19.32 -4.25
C PHE A 59 -10.64 20.12 -2.95
N GLY A 60 -9.42 20.09 -2.39
CA GLY A 60 -9.08 20.76 -1.14
C GLY A 60 -9.46 20.01 0.14
N ARG A 61 -10.08 18.83 0.04
CA ARG A 61 -10.42 18.02 1.23
C ARG A 61 -9.19 17.30 1.77
N ILE A 62 -9.05 17.30 3.10
CA ILE A 62 -8.09 16.48 3.83
C ILE A 62 -8.77 15.81 5.02
N CYS A 63 -8.35 14.59 5.35
CA CYS A 63 -8.88 13.87 6.50
C CYS A 63 -8.11 14.21 7.78
N MET A 64 -8.60 13.74 8.93
CA MET A 64 -7.98 13.94 10.25
C MET A 64 -6.48 13.63 10.26
N LYS A 65 -6.03 12.54 9.62
CA LYS A 65 -4.59 12.21 9.54
C LYS A 65 -3.80 13.31 8.84
N GLY A 66 -4.28 13.78 7.69
CA GLY A 66 -3.65 14.86 6.94
C GLY A 66 -3.59 16.17 7.73
N GLN A 67 -4.68 16.53 8.44
CA GLN A 67 -4.71 17.73 9.28
C GLN A 67 -3.63 17.75 10.38
N HIS A 68 -3.26 16.58 10.89
CA HIS A 68 -2.27 16.44 11.96
C HIS A 68 -0.91 15.88 11.48
N ALA A 69 -0.68 15.80 10.16
CA ALA A 69 0.56 15.26 9.60
C ALA A 69 1.82 16.04 10.04
N HIS A 70 1.71 17.36 10.25
CA HIS A 70 2.83 18.19 10.71
C HIS A 70 3.39 17.74 12.07
N GLN A 71 2.56 17.13 12.94
CA GLN A 71 2.99 16.74 14.28
C GLN A 71 4.07 15.66 14.27
N HIS A 72 4.05 14.72 13.31
CA HIS A 72 5.16 13.78 13.18
C HIS A 72 6.35 14.36 12.42
N ALA A 73 6.13 15.17 11.39
CA ALA A 73 7.20 15.76 10.60
C ALA A 73 8.09 16.71 11.44
N LEU A 74 7.48 17.43 12.38
CA LEU A 74 8.16 18.37 13.29
C LEU A 74 8.44 17.79 14.67
N HIS A 75 8.24 16.48 14.89
CA HIS A 75 8.36 15.85 16.20
C HIS A 75 9.81 15.87 16.72
N LYS A 76 9.98 16.10 18.03
CA LYS A 76 11.30 16.18 18.67
C LYS A 76 12.16 14.93 18.58
N GLU A 77 11.54 13.76 18.42
CA GLU A 77 12.23 12.46 18.27
C GLU A 77 12.64 12.16 16.83
N ARG A 78 12.48 13.09 15.88
CA ARG A 78 13.00 12.92 14.52
C ARG A 78 14.49 12.67 14.56
N LEU A 79 14.95 11.71 13.78
CA LEU A 79 16.36 11.48 13.55
C LEU A 79 17.01 12.72 12.92
N ASN A 80 18.14 13.16 13.49
CA ASN A 80 18.81 14.40 13.11
C ASN A 80 20.28 14.19 12.71
N HIS A 81 20.84 13.04 13.04
CA HIS A 81 22.24 12.67 12.79
C HIS A 81 22.30 11.20 12.42
N PRO A 82 23.28 10.76 11.63
CA PRO A 82 23.60 9.36 11.49
C PRO A 82 23.93 8.73 12.84
N LEU A 83 23.54 7.49 13.03
CA LEU A 83 23.75 6.72 14.25
C LEU A 83 24.45 5.40 13.91
N ILE A 84 25.46 5.02 14.71
CA ILE A 84 26.06 3.68 14.68
C ILE A 84 25.82 3.00 16.01
N LYS A 85 25.48 1.72 16.00
CA LYS A 85 25.35 0.90 17.20
C LYS A 85 26.72 0.44 17.67
N ARG A 86 27.15 0.90 18.84
CA ARG A 86 28.39 0.50 19.51
C ARG A 86 28.07 -0.03 20.92
N ASN A 87 28.51 -1.25 21.22
CA ASN A 87 28.21 -1.92 22.50
C ASN A 87 26.71 -1.92 22.85
N GLY A 88 25.87 -2.16 21.85
CA GLY A 88 24.41 -2.24 22.02
C GLY A 88 23.68 -0.89 22.10
N GLN A 89 24.39 0.25 22.08
CA GLN A 89 23.82 1.60 22.16
C GLN A 89 24.08 2.40 20.87
N PHE A 90 23.11 3.23 20.46
CA PHE A 90 23.27 4.13 19.33
C PHE A 90 24.07 5.36 19.71
N VAL A 91 25.17 5.60 18.99
CA VAL A 91 26.04 6.78 19.14
C VAL A 91 25.87 7.66 17.90
N LYS A 92 25.75 8.97 18.10
CA LYS A 92 25.77 9.96 17.02
C LYS A 92 27.14 10.00 16.37
N VAL A 93 27.18 9.96 15.05
CA VAL A 93 28.40 10.01 14.25
C VAL A 93 28.25 11.02 13.11
N THR A 94 29.36 11.33 12.43
CA THR A 94 29.36 12.11 11.19
C THR A 94 28.85 11.26 10.01
N TRP A 95 28.44 11.92 8.92
CA TRP A 95 28.11 11.21 7.68
C TRP A 95 29.29 10.40 7.15
N GLN A 96 30.53 10.95 7.25
CA GLN A 96 31.73 10.25 6.79
C GLN A 96 31.94 8.94 7.55
N GLU A 97 31.89 8.98 8.88
CA GLU A 97 32.04 7.78 9.71
C GLU A 97 30.96 6.73 9.39
N ALA A 98 29.71 7.14 9.19
CA ALA A 98 28.63 6.23 8.83
C ALA A 98 28.83 5.60 7.44
N LEU A 99 29.26 6.39 6.46
CA LEU A 99 29.52 5.93 5.10
C LEU A 99 30.75 5.02 5.03
N ASP A 100 31.79 5.29 5.81
CA ASP A 100 32.99 4.45 5.90
C ASP A 100 32.67 3.08 6.51
N GLU A 101 31.85 3.03 7.57
CA GLU A 101 31.35 1.78 8.17
C GLU A 101 30.52 1.00 7.16
N ILE A 102 29.57 1.65 6.44
CA ILE A 102 28.77 1.02 5.40
C ILE A 102 29.65 0.45 4.29
N LYS A 103 30.63 1.21 3.81
CA LYS A 103 31.58 0.75 2.79
C LYS A 103 32.34 -0.48 3.24
N ALA A 104 33.01 -0.41 4.39
CA ALA A 104 33.85 -1.47 4.91
C ALA A 104 33.05 -2.78 5.10
N ARG A 105 31.93 -2.72 5.79
CA ARG A 105 31.09 -3.90 6.09
C ARG A 105 30.48 -4.50 4.82
N THR A 106 30.03 -3.65 3.88
CA THR A 106 29.44 -4.10 2.62
C THR A 106 30.47 -4.81 1.75
N GLN A 107 31.67 -4.21 1.59
CA GLN A 107 32.75 -4.79 0.78
C GLN A 107 33.27 -6.10 1.36
N THR A 108 33.44 -6.18 2.68
CA THR A 108 33.84 -7.44 3.37
C THR A 108 32.84 -8.54 3.07
N LEU A 109 31.53 -8.30 3.28
CA LEU A 109 30.48 -9.30 3.04
C LEU A 109 30.39 -9.72 1.57
N GLN A 110 30.58 -8.78 0.63
CA GLN A 110 30.58 -9.12 -0.80
C GLN A 110 31.80 -9.97 -1.19
N THR A 111 32.97 -9.68 -0.60
CA THR A 111 34.20 -10.45 -0.85
C THR A 111 34.10 -11.88 -0.30
N GLU A 112 33.57 -12.03 0.90
CA GLU A 112 33.49 -13.33 1.59
C GLU A 112 32.33 -14.20 1.11
N HIS A 113 31.19 -13.59 0.75
CA HIS A 113 29.93 -14.32 0.52
C HIS A 113 29.27 -13.99 -0.82
N GLY A 114 29.87 -13.13 -1.66
CA GLY A 114 29.33 -12.69 -2.95
C GLY A 114 28.25 -11.61 -2.82
N HIS A 115 27.82 -11.08 -3.96
CA HIS A 115 26.89 -9.95 -4.03
C HIS A 115 25.51 -10.28 -3.47
N ASP A 116 25.04 -11.50 -3.62
CA ASP A 116 23.75 -11.97 -3.14
C ASP A 116 23.68 -12.18 -1.61
N ALA A 117 24.80 -11.99 -0.88
CA ALA A 117 24.77 -11.92 0.57
C ALA A 117 24.07 -10.64 1.10
N ILE A 118 23.81 -9.66 0.22
CA ILE A 118 23.19 -8.38 0.57
C ILE A 118 21.78 -8.30 0.00
N SER A 119 20.87 -7.66 0.74
CA SER A 119 19.51 -7.42 0.30
C SER A 119 19.08 -5.97 0.50
N VAL A 120 18.05 -5.55 -0.26
CA VAL A 120 17.44 -4.23 -0.18
C VAL A 120 15.95 -4.37 0.05
N TYR A 121 15.40 -3.64 1.02
CA TYR A 121 13.98 -3.62 1.32
C TYR A 121 13.43 -2.19 1.23
N GLY A 122 12.64 -1.92 0.20
CA GLY A 122 12.12 -0.60 -0.10
C GLY A 122 10.75 -0.28 0.51
N SER A 123 10.17 0.82 0.03
CA SER A 123 8.93 1.37 0.56
C SER A 123 7.96 1.85 -0.52
N ALA A 124 6.67 1.84 -0.19
CA ALA A 124 5.62 2.51 -0.93
C ALA A 124 5.30 3.92 -0.39
N SER A 125 6.18 4.47 0.45
CA SER A 125 6.05 5.83 1.02
C SER A 125 7.12 6.81 0.52
N ILE A 126 8.02 6.34 -0.34
CA ILE A 126 9.06 7.12 -1.01
C ILE A 126 8.56 7.65 -2.36
N THR A 127 9.28 8.60 -2.97
CA THR A 127 8.97 9.16 -4.29
C THR A 127 9.21 8.15 -5.43
N ASN A 128 8.79 8.48 -6.64
CA ASN A 128 9.07 7.64 -7.82
C ASN A 128 10.57 7.61 -8.14
N GLU A 129 11.22 8.74 -7.98
CA GLU A 129 12.67 8.93 -8.14
C GLU A 129 13.45 8.04 -7.18
N GLU A 130 13.07 8.04 -5.90
CA GLU A 130 13.69 7.20 -4.88
C GLU A 130 13.43 5.71 -5.10
N ALA A 131 12.20 5.34 -5.52
CA ALA A 131 11.88 3.96 -5.86
C ALA A 131 12.70 3.47 -7.07
N TYR A 132 12.88 4.32 -8.08
CA TYR A 132 13.73 4.08 -9.23
C TYR A 132 15.20 3.91 -8.84
N LEU A 133 15.73 4.90 -8.07
CA LEU A 133 17.10 4.84 -7.58
C LEU A 133 17.39 3.62 -6.72
N LEU A 134 16.46 3.25 -5.83
CA LEU A 134 16.64 2.09 -4.97
C LEU A 134 16.70 0.79 -5.78
N GLY A 135 15.90 0.70 -6.85
CA GLY A 135 15.95 -0.38 -7.82
C GLY A 135 17.28 -0.45 -8.58
N LYS A 136 17.78 0.71 -9.01
CA LYS A 136 19.11 0.85 -9.66
C LYS A 136 20.23 0.56 -8.66
N PHE A 137 20.15 1.05 -7.42
CA PHE A 137 21.13 0.83 -6.37
C PHE A 137 21.35 -0.66 -6.07
N ALA A 138 20.28 -1.41 -5.87
CA ALA A 138 20.37 -2.84 -5.64
C ALA A 138 21.09 -3.58 -6.78
N ARG A 139 20.76 -3.20 -8.04
CA ARG A 139 21.24 -3.94 -9.22
C ARG A 139 22.59 -3.46 -9.76
N VAL A 140 22.87 -2.15 -9.67
CA VAL A 140 24.10 -1.54 -10.23
C VAL A 140 25.18 -1.36 -9.17
N ALA A 141 24.81 -0.84 -7.98
CA ALA A 141 25.80 -0.57 -6.92
C ALA A 141 26.09 -1.83 -6.11
N LEU A 142 25.08 -2.51 -5.62
CA LEU A 142 25.25 -3.74 -4.81
C LEU A 142 25.38 -5.00 -5.65
N LYS A 143 24.91 -5.00 -6.90
CA LYS A 143 24.87 -6.15 -7.82
C LYS A 143 24.09 -7.34 -7.26
N THR A 144 23.10 -7.11 -6.39
CA THR A 144 22.28 -8.16 -5.79
C THR A 144 20.92 -8.30 -6.49
N LYS A 145 20.43 -9.55 -6.57
CA LYS A 145 19.06 -9.85 -7.01
C LYS A 145 18.01 -9.67 -5.92
N TYR A 146 18.44 -9.57 -4.66
CA TYR A 146 17.53 -9.52 -3.51
C TYR A 146 17.08 -8.10 -3.21
N ILE A 147 16.08 -7.68 -3.94
CA ILE A 147 15.31 -6.44 -3.69
C ILE A 147 13.82 -6.71 -3.78
N ASP A 148 13.08 -6.28 -2.78
CA ASP A 148 11.62 -6.17 -2.81
C ASP A 148 11.19 -5.06 -1.82
N TYR A 149 9.90 -4.84 -1.60
CA TYR A 149 9.43 -3.72 -0.80
C TYR A 149 8.10 -4.04 -0.10
N ASN A 150 7.69 -3.18 0.84
CA ASN A 150 6.48 -3.36 1.63
C ASN A 150 5.17 -3.33 0.82
N GLY A 151 5.18 -2.86 -0.42
CA GLY A 151 4.04 -2.97 -1.34
C GLY A 151 3.65 -4.42 -1.65
N ARG A 152 4.58 -5.38 -1.49
CA ARG A 152 4.30 -6.82 -1.54
C ARG A 152 3.22 -7.23 -0.54
N LEU A 153 3.19 -6.61 0.62
CA LEU A 153 2.22 -6.85 1.68
C LEU A 153 0.91 -6.05 1.48
N CYS A 154 0.83 -5.20 0.45
CA CYS A 154 -0.27 -4.25 0.27
C CYS A 154 -1.21 -4.63 -0.87
N MET A 155 -0.73 -4.69 -2.11
CA MET A 155 -1.57 -4.81 -3.31
C MET A 155 -1.15 -5.88 -4.28
N SER A 156 -0.20 -6.73 -3.92
CA SER A 156 0.37 -7.70 -4.88
C SER A 156 -0.68 -8.62 -5.47
N SER A 157 -1.70 -9.05 -4.70
CA SER A 157 -2.77 -9.92 -5.22
C SER A 157 -3.62 -9.22 -6.27
N ALA A 158 -4.06 -7.98 -6.01
CA ALA A 158 -4.83 -7.19 -6.98
C ALA A 158 -4.00 -6.86 -8.23
N ALA A 159 -2.74 -6.43 -8.04
CA ALA A 159 -1.84 -6.13 -9.14
C ALA A 159 -1.56 -7.36 -10.01
N THR A 160 -1.32 -8.52 -9.39
CA THR A 160 -1.13 -9.79 -10.11
C THR A 160 -2.41 -10.20 -10.84
N ALA A 161 -3.57 -10.09 -10.19
CA ALA A 161 -4.85 -10.38 -10.81
C ALA A 161 -5.13 -9.48 -12.02
N ALA A 162 -4.92 -8.17 -11.90
CA ALA A 162 -5.12 -7.22 -13.00
C ALA A 162 -4.14 -7.49 -14.17
N ASN A 163 -2.85 -7.74 -13.87
CA ASN A 163 -1.87 -8.09 -14.90
C ASN A 163 -2.22 -9.41 -15.61
N GLN A 164 -2.69 -10.43 -14.88
CA GLN A 164 -3.09 -11.71 -15.48
C GLN A 164 -4.40 -11.61 -16.27
N THR A 165 -5.32 -10.73 -15.88
CA THR A 165 -6.61 -10.57 -16.55
C THR A 165 -6.57 -9.55 -17.69
N PHE A 166 -5.93 -8.40 -17.47
CA PHE A 166 -5.94 -7.26 -18.41
C PHE A 166 -4.59 -7.00 -19.10
N GLY A 167 -3.52 -7.61 -18.60
CA GLY A 167 -2.15 -7.36 -19.05
C GLY A 167 -1.49 -6.14 -18.43
N LEU A 168 -2.21 -5.36 -17.61
CA LEU A 168 -1.73 -4.12 -16.98
C LEU A 168 -2.46 -3.87 -15.67
N ASP A 169 -1.74 -3.33 -14.66
CA ASP A 169 -2.28 -2.81 -13.41
C ASP A 169 -1.89 -1.33 -13.24
N ARG A 170 -2.90 -0.48 -13.01
CA ARG A 170 -2.72 0.94 -12.66
C ARG A 170 -3.39 1.31 -11.32
N GLY A 171 -3.97 0.36 -10.61
CA GLY A 171 -4.85 0.62 -9.49
C GLY A 171 -6.29 0.83 -9.97
N LEU A 172 -6.69 2.07 -10.29
CA LEU A 172 -7.96 2.32 -10.97
C LEU A 172 -7.79 2.29 -12.50
N THR A 173 -8.68 1.59 -13.19
CA THR A 173 -8.73 1.59 -14.67
C THR A 173 -9.44 2.81 -15.24
N PHE A 174 -9.91 3.72 -14.39
CA PHE A 174 -10.73 4.90 -14.70
C PHE A 174 -10.32 6.06 -13.80
N PRO A 175 -10.60 7.32 -14.17
CA PRO A 175 -10.40 8.48 -13.31
C PRO A 175 -11.48 8.54 -12.23
N LEU A 176 -11.14 9.02 -11.04
CA LEU A 176 -12.07 9.09 -9.88
C LEU A 176 -13.41 9.76 -10.20
N ARG A 177 -13.41 10.77 -11.07
CA ARG A 177 -14.63 11.46 -11.50
C ARG A 177 -15.65 10.59 -12.21
N ASP A 178 -15.26 9.40 -12.71
CA ASP A 178 -16.18 8.46 -13.37
C ASP A 178 -17.06 7.70 -12.39
N ILE A 179 -16.69 7.65 -11.11
CA ILE A 179 -17.46 6.95 -10.06
C ILE A 179 -18.91 7.43 -10.00
N LYS A 180 -19.14 8.75 -10.16
CA LYS A 180 -20.47 9.35 -10.15
C LYS A 180 -21.42 8.89 -11.27
N HIS A 181 -20.87 8.27 -12.31
CA HIS A 181 -21.63 7.75 -13.45
C HIS A 181 -21.92 6.22 -13.34
N ALA A 182 -21.40 5.58 -12.32
CA ALA A 182 -21.73 4.17 -12.04
C ALA A 182 -23.16 4.06 -11.49
N ARG A 183 -23.94 3.09 -11.99
CA ARG A 183 -25.30 2.78 -11.50
C ARG A 183 -25.27 1.67 -10.45
N VAL A 184 -24.21 0.88 -10.42
CA VAL A 184 -23.95 -0.08 -9.36
C VAL A 184 -22.47 -0.06 -8.98
N LEU A 185 -22.20 -0.02 -7.69
CA LEU A 185 -20.84 -0.08 -7.11
C LEU A 185 -20.75 -1.32 -6.23
N LEU A 186 -19.81 -2.21 -6.54
CA LEU A 186 -19.53 -3.41 -5.76
C LEU A 186 -18.17 -3.23 -5.06
N LEU A 187 -18.19 -3.01 -3.76
CA LEU A 187 -17.03 -2.83 -2.90
C LEU A 187 -16.72 -4.13 -2.15
N VAL A 188 -15.55 -4.70 -2.36
CA VAL A 188 -15.16 -5.99 -1.79
C VAL A 188 -13.97 -5.85 -0.88
N GLY A 189 -14.16 -6.11 0.41
CA GLY A 189 -13.10 -6.03 1.41
C GLY A 189 -12.45 -4.65 1.53
N THR A 190 -13.26 -3.58 1.39
CA THR A 190 -12.76 -2.19 1.41
C THR A 190 -13.49 -1.31 2.43
N ASN A 191 -12.74 -0.72 3.35
CA ASN A 191 -13.26 0.24 4.34
C ASN A 191 -12.76 1.65 4.01
N ILE A 192 -13.34 2.24 2.97
CA ILE A 192 -12.97 3.56 2.44
C ILE A 192 -13.15 4.66 3.49
N ALA A 193 -14.24 4.62 4.26
CA ALA A 193 -14.56 5.66 5.24
C ALA A 193 -13.45 5.86 6.30
N GLU A 194 -12.75 4.81 6.68
CA GLU A 194 -11.66 4.88 7.66
C GLU A 194 -10.27 4.98 7.00
N CYS A 195 -10.09 4.36 5.84
CA CYS A 195 -8.78 4.28 5.18
C CYS A 195 -8.48 5.46 4.26
N GLN A 196 -9.46 5.86 3.43
CA GLN A 196 -9.39 6.95 2.45
C GLN A 196 -10.62 7.87 2.55
N PRO A 197 -10.86 8.57 3.68
CA PRO A 197 -12.10 9.33 3.89
C PRO A 197 -12.42 10.36 2.79
N THR A 198 -11.40 10.91 2.14
CA THR A 198 -11.56 11.87 1.05
C THR A 198 -12.10 11.25 -0.26
N LEU A 199 -12.22 9.92 -0.33
CA LEU A 199 -12.90 9.20 -1.42
C LEU A 199 -14.41 9.06 -1.19
N ILE A 200 -14.91 9.21 0.05
CA ILE A 200 -16.33 9.06 0.38
C ILE A 200 -17.23 9.99 -0.44
N PRO A 201 -16.89 11.29 -0.65
CA PRO A 201 -17.70 12.18 -1.46
C PRO A 201 -18.00 11.69 -2.88
N TYR A 202 -17.10 10.91 -3.49
CA TYR A 202 -17.34 10.31 -4.80
C TYR A 202 -18.42 9.21 -4.75
N LEU A 203 -18.45 8.41 -3.67
CA LEU A 203 -19.50 7.41 -3.46
C LEU A 203 -20.84 8.08 -3.16
N GLU A 204 -20.84 9.15 -2.36
CA GLU A 204 -22.05 9.93 -2.04
C GLU A 204 -22.62 10.59 -3.28
N GLU A 205 -21.79 11.16 -4.16
CA GLU A 205 -22.21 11.73 -5.43
C GLU A 205 -22.81 10.65 -6.35
N ALA A 206 -22.17 9.47 -6.44
CA ALA A 206 -22.73 8.35 -7.19
C ALA A 206 -24.11 7.93 -6.65
N LYS A 207 -24.27 7.83 -5.33
CA LYS A 207 -25.58 7.51 -4.70
C LYS A 207 -26.62 8.58 -4.97
N LYS A 208 -26.30 9.85 -4.90
CA LYS A 208 -27.19 10.96 -5.27
C LYS A 208 -27.67 10.84 -6.72
N ASN A 209 -26.81 10.31 -7.60
CA ASN A 209 -27.13 10.03 -9.00
C ASN A 209 -27.85 8.69 -9.20
N GLY A 210 -28.27 8.01 -8.12
CA GLY A 210 -29.03 6.77 -8.16
C GLY A 210 -28.21 5.49 -8.23
N ALA A 211 -26.93 5.51 -7.90
CA ALA A 211 -26.10 4.30 -7.79
C ALA A 211 -26.56 3.41 -6.63
N PHE A 212 -26.61 2.10 -6.86
CA PHE A 212 -26.83 1.09 -5.83
C PHE A 212 -25.48 0.60 -5.29
N LEU A 213 -25.23 0.80 -4.01
CA LEU A 213 -23.96 0.48 -3.35
C LEU A 213 -24.05 -0.87 -2.64
N ILE A 214 -23.25 -1.84 -3.06
CA ILE A 214 -23.10 -3.16 -2.44
C ILE A 214 -21.72 -3.20 -1.75
N VAL A 215 -21.69 -3.53 -0.46
CA VAL A 215 -20.45 -3.70 0.29
C VAL A 215 -20.36 -5.13 0.82
N ILE A 216 -19.31 -5.85 0.41
CA ILE A 216 -18.99 -7.20 0.84
C ILE A 216 -17.84 -7.10 1.86
N ASP A 217 -18.15 -7.34 3.13
CA ASP A 217 -17.18 -7.27 4.24
C ASP A 217 -17.75 -8.08 5.42
N PRO A 218 -16.98 -8.91 6.12
CA PRO A 218 -17.46 -9.64 7.30
C PRO A 218 -17.91 -8.71 8.44
N ARG A 219 -17.45 -7.47 8.46
CA ARG A 219 -17.81 -6.43 9.44
C ARG A 219 -18.75 -5.40 8.81
N LYS A 220 -19.69 -4.91 9.59
CA LYS A 220 -20.52 -3.74 9.23
C LYS A 220 -19.72 -2.45 9.48
N THR A 221 -18.68 -2.23 8.68
CA THR A 221 -17.77 -1.09 8.76
C THR A 221 -18.49 0.25 8.53
N ALA A 222 -17.78 1.38 8.79
CA ALA A 222 -18.31 2.71 8.46
C ALA A 222 -18.67 2.83 6.96
N THR A 223 -17.93 2.16 6.07
CA THR A 223 -18.28 2.09 4.63
C THR A 223 -19.54 1.23 4.41
N ALA A 224 -19.64 0.10 5.09
CA ALA A 224 -20.82 -0.78 4.97
C ALA A 224 -22.12 -0.13 5.47
N LYS A 225 -22.02 0.82 6.41
CA LYS A 225 -23.18 1.62 6.86
C LYS A 225 -23.74 2.56 5.77
N LEU A 226 -22.94 2.88 4.74
CA LEU A 226 -23.38 3.67 3.59
C LEU A 226 -24.05 2.82 2.50
N ALA A 227 -23.93 1.48 2.58
CA ALA A 227 -24.39 0.56 1.55
C ALA A 227 -25.91 0.42 1.51
N ASP A 228 -26.46 0.19 0.31
CA ASP A 228 -27.82 -0.23 0.10
C ASP A 228 -27.98 -1.75 0.34
N LEU A 229 -26.86 -2.50 0.23
CA LEU A 229 -26.76 -3.90 0.58
C LEU A 229 -25.39 -4.19 1.21
N HIS A 230 -25.38 -4.55 2.49
CA HIS A 230 -24.20 -5.11 3.16
C HIS A 230 -24.27 -6.63 3.13
N VAL A 231 -23.16 -7.27 2.72
CA VAL A 231 -23.03 -8.72 2.60
C VAL A 231 -21.94 -9.20 3.55
N SER A 232 -22.33 -9.78 4.66
CA SER A 232 -21.44 -10.30 5.70
C SER A 232 -21.08 -11.76 5.40
N LEU A 233 -20.02 -11.96 4.58
CA LEU A 233 -19.52 -13.30 4.25
C LEU A 233 -18.60 -13.85 5.34
N ARG A 234 -18.44 -15.18 5.38
CA ARG A 234 -17.43 -15.83 6.22
C ARG A 234 -16.03 -15.46 5.73
N PRO A 235 -15.07 -15.06 6.62
CA PRO A 235 -13.72 -14.74 6.22
C PRO A 235 -13.07 -15.84 5.36
N GLY A 236 -12.45 -15.46 4.25
CA GLY A 236 -11.78 -16.39 3.34
C GLY A 236 -12.69 -17.15 2.38
N SER A 237 -13.95 -16.73 2.20
CA SER A 237 -14.89 -17.33 1.25
C SER A 237 -15.19 -16.44 0.02
N ASP A 238 -14.34 -15.46 -0.24
CA ASP A 238 -14.53 -14.46 -1.31
C ASP A 238 -14.62 -15.11 -2.70
N ALA A 239 -13.75 -16.07 -3.01
CA ALA A 239 -13.75 -16.79 -4.28
C ALA A 239 -15.07 -17.59 -4.49
N ALA A 240 -15.57 -18.23 -3.41
CA ALA A 240 -16.83 -18.97 -3.46
C ALA A 240 -18.03 -18.04 -3.73
N LEU A 241 -18.06 -16.87 -3.07
CA LEU A 241 -19.11 -15.88 -3.29
C LEU A 241 -19.12 -15.39 -4.75
N ALA A 242 -17.95 -15.09 -5.32
CA ALA A 242 -17.82 -14.68 -6.71
C ALA A 242 -18.27 -15.79 -7.67
N ASN A 243 -17.93 -17.06 -7.39
CA ASN A 243 -18.42 -18.22 -8.16
C ASN A 243 -19.95 -18.32 -8.10
N GLY A 244 -20.56 -18.09 -6.93
CA GLY A 244 -22.03 -18.08 -6.80
C GLY A 244 -22.69 -16.96 -7.61
N ILE A 245 -22.09 -15.77 -7.64
CA ILE A 245 -22.57 -14.65 -8.45
C ILE A 245 -22.46 -15.01 -9.95
N LEU A 246 -21.33 -15.56 -10.40
CA LEU A 246 -21.12 -16.02 -11.77
C LEU A 246 -22.07 -17.14 -12.15
N HIS A 247 -22.32 -18.12 -11.26
CA HIS A 247 -23.26 -19.20 -11.48
C HIS A 247 -24.67 -18.68 -11.81
N VAL A 248 -25.15 -17.71 -11.01
CA VAL A 248 -26.47 -17.08 -11.28
C VAL A 248 -26.45 -16.33 -12.61
N MET A 249 -25.39 -15.57 -12.92
CA MET A 249 -25.29 -14.83 -14.18
C MET A 249 -25.29 -15.75 -15.40
N LEU A 250 -24.59 -16.88 -15.34
CA LEU A 250 -24.54 -17.87 -16.42
C LEU A 250 -25.88 -18.58 -16.58
N HIS A 251 -26.53 -19.02 -15.48
CA HIS A 251 -27.78 -19.72 -15.50
C HIS A 251 -28.96 -18.84 -15.99
N GLU A 252 -28.97 -17.57 -15.62
CA GLU A 252 -29.98 -16.59 -16.00
C GLU A 252 -29.63 -15.83 -17.30
N GLN A 253 -28.55 -16.19 -17.98
CA GLN A 253 -28.09 -15.58 -19.25
C GLN A 253 -27.88 -14.06 -19.14
N LEU A 254 -27.39 -13.58 -18.00
CA LEU A 254 -27.14 -12.19 -17.72
C LEU A 254 -25.73 -11.78 -18.19
N LEU A 255 -25.44 -11.94 -19.49
CA LEU A 255 -24.13 -11.83 -20.09
C LEU A 255 -24.12 -10.77 -21.19
N ASP A 256 -22.96 -10.14 -21.40
CA ASP A 256 -22.64 -9.36 -22.59
C ASP A 256 -21.90 -10.25 -23.60
N GLU A 257 -22.65 -11.03 -24.38
CA GLU A 257 -22.10 -12.02 -25.31
C GLU A 257 -21.22 -11.39 -26.40
N GLU A 258 -21.57 -10.18 -26.86
CA GLU A 258 -20.79 -9.46 -27.86
C GLU A 258 -19.41 -9.07 -27.31
N PHE A 259 -19.36 -8.50 -26.11
CA PHE A 259 -18.11 -8.17 -25.44
C PHE A 259 -17.26 -9.43 -25.19
N ILE A 260 -17.86 -10.49 -24.65
CA ILE A 260 -17.19 -11.77 -24.39
C ILE A 260 -16.52 -12.28 -25.67
N LYS A 261 -17.27 -12.34 -26.78
CA LYS A 261 -16.77 -12.86 -28.05
C LYS A 261 -15.66 -12.01 -28.66
N LYS A 262 -15.77 -10.66 -28.57
CA LYS A 262 -14.85 -9.74 -29.25
C LYS A 262 -13.62 -9.36 -28.42
N ARG A 263 -13.74 -9.35 -27.10
CA ARG A 263 -12.78 -8.71 -26.22
C ARG A 263 -12.11 -9.65 -25.22
N THR A 264 -12.47 -10.94 -25.20
CA THR A 264 -12.00 -11.87 -24.16
C THR A 264 -11.56 -13.21 -24.69
N SER A 265 -10.81 -13.97 -23.88
CA SER A 265 -10.48 -15.38 -24.11
C SER A 265 -10.60 -16.19 -22.81
N GLY A 266 -10.78 -17.53 -22.92
CA GLY A 266 -10.91 -18.45 -21.76
C GLY A 266 -12.32 -18.48 -21.17
N PHE A 267 -13.35 -17.97 -21.85
CA PHE A 267 -14.72 -17.95 -21.35
C PHE A 267 -15.33 -19.35 -21.20
N GLN A 268 -15.09 -20.25 -22.17
CA GLN A 268 -15.72 -21.57 -22.17
C GLN A 268 -15.23 -22.44 -21.01
N GLU A 269 -13.95 -22.41 -20.73
CA GLU A 269 -13.34 -23.13 -19.61
C GLU A 269 -13.89 -22.64 -18.26
N MET A 270 -14.00 -21.31 -18.11
CA MET A 270 -14.60 -20.70 -16.92
C MET A 270 -16.07 -21.08 -16.79
N LYS A 271 -16.87 -21.00 -17.87
CA LYS A 271 -18.27 -21.35 -17.91
C LYS A 271 -18.48 -22.82 -17.52
N GLN A 272 -17.71 -23.74 -18.12
CA GLN A 272 -17.78 -25.16 -17.80
C GLN A 272 -17.49 -25.42 -16.31
N HIS A 273 -16.45 -24.79 -15.77
CA HIS A 273 -16.10 -24.92 -14.35
C HIS A 273 -17.24 -24.45 -13.43
N ILE A 274 -17.81 -23.28 -13.70
CA ILE A 274 -18.91 -22.71 -12.88
C ILE A 274 -20.18 -23.52 -12.98
N SER A 275 -20.51 -24.10 -14.15
CA SER A 275 -21.76 -24.86 -14.35
C SER A 275 -21.86 -26.13 -13.51
N HIS A 276 -20.72 -26.68 -13.06
CA HIS A 276 -20.68 -27.85 -12.19
C HIS A 276 -20.78 -27.53 -10.69
N MET A 277 -20.86 -26.24 -10.31
CA MET A 277 -20.92 -25.85 -8.90
C MET A 277 -22.35 -25.87 -8.35
N SER A 278 -22.47 -26.24 -7.08
CA SER A 278 -23.72 -26.18 -6.33
C SER A 278 -23.90 -24.83 -5.65
N LEU A 279 -24.95 -24.10 -5.98
CA LEU A 279 -25.25 -22.83 -5.30
C LEU A 279 -25.57 -23.03 -3.81
N GLN A 280 -26.08 -24.21 -3.45
CA GLN A 280 -26.36 -24.59 -2.06
C GLN A 280 -25.05 -24.73 -1.27
N ASP A 281 -24.03 -25.40 -1.83
CA ASP A 281 -22.71 -25.57 -1.20
C ASP A 281 -22.01 -24.22 -1.02
N ILE A 282 -22.12 -23.34 -2.04
CA ILE A 282 -21.60 -21.97 -1.97
C ILE A 282 -22.28 -21.19 -0.84
N THR A 283 -23.60 -21.30 -0.69
CA THR A 283 -24.35 -20.67 0.41
C THR A 283 -23.86 -21.16 1.78
N GLN A 284 -23.65 -22.47 1.92
CA GLN A 284 -23.14 -23.06 3.16
C GLN A 284 -21.72 -22.58 3.46
N GLN A 285 -20.86 -22.53 2.46
CA GLN A 285 -19.47 -22.13 2.60
C GLN A 285 -19.32 -20.64 2.93
N THR A 286 -20.07 -19.78 2.25
CA THR A 286 -19.98 -18.33 2.42
C THR A 286 -20.76 -17.80 3.62
N GLY A 287 -21.79 -18.53 4.05
CA GLY A 287 -22.79 -18.05 5.01
C GLY A 287 -23.71 -16.96 4.42
N VAL A 288 -23.70 -16.76 3.10
CA VAL A 288 -24.55 -15.80 2.39
C VAL A 288 -25.72 -16.52 1.73
N SER A 289 -26.94 -16.08 2.01
CA SER A 289 -28.15 -16.76 1.47
C SER A 289 -28.20 -16.66 -0.06
N MET A 290 -28.79 -17.70 -0.69
CA MET A 290 -29.02 -17.76 -2.13
C MET A 290 -29.75 -16.51 -2.66
N LYS A 291 -30.76 -16.01 -1.95
CA LYS A 291 -31.49 -14.78 -2.32
C LYS A 291 -30.57 -13.55 -2.42
N VAL A 292 -29.58 -13.43 -1.53
CA VAL A 292 -28.62 -12.33 -1.54
C VAL A 292 -27.66 -12.49 -2.73
N ILE A 293 -27.14 -13.70 -2.98
CA ILE A 293 -26.27 -13.98 -4.15
C ILE A 293 -26.98 -13.63 -5.46
N GLN A 294 -28.24 -14.08 -5.63
CA GLN A 294 -29.07 -13.74 -6.77
C GLN A 294 -29.32 -12.25 -6.91
N LYS A 295 -29.59 -11.55 -5.78
CA LYS A 295 -29.79 -10.09 -5.77
C LYS A 295 -28.55 -9.36 -6.27
N ILE A 296 -27.35 -9.75 -5.83
CA ILE A 296 -26.08 -9.15 -6.28
C ILE A 296 -25.91 -9.38 -7.79
N ALA A 297 -26.03 -10.63 -8.24
CA ALA A 297 -25.85 -11.01 -9.64
C ALA A 297 -26.77 -10.23 -10.56
N ARG A 298 -28.08 -10.25 -10.29
CA ARG A 298 -29.11 -9.56 -11.08
C ARG A 298 -28.93 -8.05 -11.05
N LYS A 299 -28.62 -7.46 -9.87
CA LYS A 299 -28.44 -6.01 -9.74
C LYS A 299 -27.20 -5.56 -10.51
N PHE A 300 -26.06 -6.25 -10.37
CA PHE A 300 -24.84 -5.89 -11.07
C PHE A 300 -24.96 -6.07 -12.58
N ALA A 301 -25.56 -7.17 -13.04
CA ALA A 301 -25.67 -7.47 -14.46
C ALA A 301 -26.63 -6.53 -15.22
N ARG A 302 -27.81 -6.25 -14.66
CA ARG A 302 -28.88 -5.50 -15.34
C ARG A 302 -28.61 -3.99 -15.46
N GLU A 303 -27.79 -3.43 -14.60
CA GLU A 303 -27.41 -2.01 -14.69
C GLU A 303 -26.51 -1.76 -15.90
N LYS A 304 -26.69 -0.61 -16.57
CA LYS A 304 -25.90 -0.25 -17.75
C LYS A 304 -24.44 0.00 -17.42
N THR A 305 -24.16 0.58 -16.26
CA THR A 305 -22.81 0.92 -15.81
C THR A 305 -22.57 0.35 -14.42
N GLY A 306 -21.33 -0.07 -14.15
CA GLY A 306 -20.96 -0.63 -12.85
C GLY A 306 -19.47 -0.76 -12.67
N MET A 307 -19.03 -0.65 -11.42
CA MET A 307 -17.64 -0.75 -11.04
C MET A 307 -17.46 -1.76 -9.92
N ILE A 308 -16.31 -2.43 -9.92
CA ILE A 308 -15.85 -3.29 -8.82
C ILE A 308 -14.62 -2.67 -8.19
N LEU A 309 -14.69 -2.41 -6.88
CA LEU A 309 -13.58 -1.87 -6.10
C LEU A 309 -13.14 -2.89 -5.06
N THR A 310 -11.87 -3.30 -5.10
CA THR A 310 -11.29 -4.22 -4.12
C THR A 310 -10.30 -3.51 -3.21
N ALA A 311 -10.09 -4.06 -2.03
CA ALA A 311 -9.01 -3.66 -1.14
C ALA A 311 -8.53 -4.84 -0.28
N ARG A 312 -7.82 -4.51 0.80
CA ARG A 312 -7.08 -5.49 1.62
C ARG A 312 -7.91 -6.66 2.14
N GLY A 313 -9.24 -6.49 2.31
CA GLY A 313 -10.10 -7.57 2.82
C GLY A 313 -10.04 -8.84 1.97
N ILE A 314 -10.19 -8.70 0.65
CA ILE A 314 -10.08 -9.80 -0.31
C ILE A 314 -8.63 -10.08 -0.73
N GLU A 315 -7.79 -9.04 -0.81
CA GLU A 315 -6.44 -9.16 -1.37
C GLU A 315 -5.45 -9.84 -0.43
N GLN A 316 -5.53 -9.58 0.89
CA GLN A 316 -4.65 -10.15 1.91
C GLN A 316 -5.14 -11.52 2.40
N GLN A 317 -5.49 -12.39 1.47
CA GLN A 317 -5.84 -13.79 1.66
C GLN A 317 -4.79 -14.68 0.98
N ILE A 318 -4.67 -15.92 1.39
CA ILE A 318 -3.73 -16.88 0.76
C ILE A 318 -4.15 -17.29 -0.66
N ASP A 319 -5.38 -17.01 -1.04
CA ASP A 319 -5.97 -17.16 -2.37
C ASP A 319 -6.43 -15.81 -2.94
N GLY A 320 -5.83 -14.71 -2.47
CA GLY A 320 -6.24 -13.35 -2.79
C GLY A 320 -6.19 -13.03 -4.28
N THR A 321 -5.16 -13.50 -5.00
CA THR A 321 -5.06 -13.32 -6.45
C THR A 321 -6.20 -14.01 -7.18
N ALA A 322 -6.50 -15.27 -6.84
CA ALA A 322 -7.60 -16.02 -7.44
C ALA A 322 -8.96 -15.38 -7.12
N SER A 323 -9.17 -14.99 -5.87
CA SER A 323 -10.39 -14.31 -5.42
C SER A 323 -10.64 -13.01 -6.19
N VAL A 324 -9.63 -12.16 -6.34
CA VAL A 324 -9.76 -10.92 -7.13
C VAL A 324 -10.04 -11.24 -8.59
N ARG A 325 -9.31 -12.18 -9.22
CA ARG A 325 -9.56 -12.60 -10.61
C ARG A 325 -11.00 -13.06 -10.84
N ASN A 326 -11.59 -13.71 -9.85
CA ASN A 326 -12.96 -14.16 -9.96
C ASN A 326 -13.99 -13.01 -9.94
N PHE A 327 -13.71 -11.94 -9.17
CA PHE A 327 -14.49 -10.70 -9.29
C PHE A 327 -14.23 -9.97 -10.62
N LEU A 328 -13.04 -10.09 -11.19
CA LEU A 328 -12.77 -9.58 -12.55
C LEU A 328 -13.54 -10.38 -13.62
N ASN A 329 -13.75 -11.68 -13.44
CA ASN A 329 -14.64 -12.47 -14.30
C ASN A 329 -16.07 -11.88 -14.32
N ILE A 330 -16.61 -11.44 -13.16
CA ILE A 330 -17.93 -10.79 -13.09
C ILE A 330 -17.96 -9.51 -13.94
N LEU A 331 -16.87 -8.72 -13.90
CA LEU A 331 -16.74 -7.52 -14.70
C LEU A 331 -16.73 -7.85 -16.21
N LEU A 332 -15.97 -8.88 -16.58
CA LEU A 332 -15.82 -9.31 -17.98
C LEU A 332 -17.11 -9.92 -18.56
N VAL A 333 -17.82 -10.79 -17.83
CA VAL A 333 -19.08 -11.38 -18.34
C VAL A 333 -20.16 -10.32 -18.58
N THR A 334 -20.07 -9.17 -17.94
CA THR A 334 -21.03 -8.06 -18.07
C THR A 334 -20.51 -6.89 -18.91
N GLY A 335 -19.32 -6.98 -19.51
CA GLY A 335 -18.73 -5.96 -20.36
C GLY A 335 -18.50 -4.60 -19.69
N LYS A 336 -18.38 -4.54 -18.36
CA LYS A 336 -18.35 -3.29 -17.61
C LYS A 336 -16.92 -2.76 -17.39
N ILE A 337 -16.19 -2.54 -18.49
CA ILE A 337 -14.83 -2.00 -18.46
C ILE A 337 -14.55 -1.13 -19.68
N GLY A 338 -13.62 -0.19 -19.59
CA GLY A 338 -13.17 0.65 -20.70
C GLY A 338 -14.16 1.72 -21.14
N ARG A 339 -15.13 2.10 -20.31
CA ARG A 339 -16.12 3.16 -20.61
C ARG A 339 -16.53 3.93 -19.36
N ILE A 340 -17.09 5.11 -19.52
CA ILE A 340 -17.55 5.97 -18.42
C ILE A 340 -18.50 5.21 -17.50
N GLY A 341 -18.28 5.30 -16.20
CA GLY A 341 -19.10 4.62 -15.18
C GLY A 341 -18.85 3.11 -15.05
N CYS A 342 -17.83 2.58 -15.74
CA CYS A 342 -17.45 1.16 -15.72
C CYS A 342 -15.97 1.00 -15.43
N GLY A 343 -15.58 -0.09 -14.75
CA GLY A 343 -14.19 -0.43 -14.53
C GLY A 343 -13.90 -1.18 -13.26
N TYR A 344 -12.64 -1.50 -13.10
CA TYR A 344 -12.05 -2.12 -11.92
C TYR A 344 -11.17 -1.12 -11.16
N GLY A 345 -11.20 -1.19 -9.84
CA GLY A 345 -10.34 -0.37 -8.99
C GLY A 345 -9.77 -1.13 -7.81
N ALA A 346 -8.45 -1.27 -7.75
CA ALA A 346 -7.76 -1.68 -6.54
C ALA A 346 -7.47 -0.46 -5.68
N ILE A 347 -8.11 -0.35 -4.52
CA ILE A 347 -7.98 0.80 -3.62
C ILE A 347 -6.63 0.76 -2.92
N THR A 348 -5.62 1.39 -3.53
CA THR A 348 -4.24 1.43 -3.03
C THR A 348 -4.18 2.07 -1.65
N GLY A 349 -3.36 1.52 -0.76
CA GLY A 349 -3.27 1.97 0.65
C GLY A 349 -2.29 3.11 0.86
N GLN A 350 -1.00 2.87 0.57
CA GLN A 350 0.09 3.82 0.86
C GLN A 350 0.19 4.94 -0.16
N GLY A 351 0.84 6.04 0.24
CA GLY A 351 0.93 7.29 -0.52
C GLY A 351 1.41 7.09 -1.94
N ASN A 352 2.53 6.41 -2.13
CA ASN A 352 3.07 6.06 -3.44
C ASN A 352 2.98 4.56 -3.73
N GLY A 353 1.96 3.88 -3.20
CA GLY A 353 1.79 2.44 -3.42
C GLY A 353 1.58 2.06 -4.88
N GLN A 354 1.17 3.00 -5.71
CA GLN A 354 1.05 2.85 -7.15
C GLN A 354 2.43 3.04 -7.81
N GLY A 355 3.05 4.22 -7.73
CA GLY A 355 4.30 4.53 -8.39
C GLY A 355 5.47 3.68 -7.94
N ALA A 356 5.58 3.43 -6.64
CA ALA A 356 6.68 2.64 -6.09
C ALA A 356 6.80 1.22 -6.69
N ARG A 357 5.73 0.62 -7.21
CA ARG A 357 5.80 -0.68 -7.90
C ARG A 357 6.09 -0.57 -9.40
N GLU A 358 5.99 0.62 -9.97
CA GLU A 358 6.19 0.87 -11.39
C GLU A 358 7.66 1.03 -11.77
N HIS A 359 8.51 1.37 -10.79
CA HIS A 359 9.86 1.89 -11.02
C HIS A 359 11.00 0.96 -10.54
N GLY A 360 10.77 -0.35 -10.46
CA GLY A 360 11.84 -1.34 -10.42
C GLY A 360 12.34 -1.77 -9.04
N GLN A 361 11.67 -1.39 -7.92
CA GLN A 361 12.04 -1.93 -6.61
C GLN A 361 11.42 -3.30 -6.26
N LYS A 362 10.76 -3.97 -7.21
CA LYS A 362 10.29 -5.34 -7.05
C LYS A 362 11.32 -6.36 -7.56
N ALA A 363 11.29 -7.55 -6.97
CA ALA A 363 12.21 -8.64 -7.28
C ALA A 363 12.21 -9.08 -8.75
N ASP A 364 11.08 -8.95 -9.42
CA ASP A 364 10.80 -9.46 -10.76
C ASP A 364 10.61 -8.36 -11.81
N GLN A 365 10.78 -7.09 -11.44
CA GLN A 365 10.46 -5.96 -12.33
C GLN A 365 11.60 -4.95 -12.43
N LEU A 366 11.73 -4.39 -13.63
CA LEU A 366 12.54 -3.22 -13.97
C LEU A 366 11.61 -2.00 -14.16
N PRO A 367 12.12 -0.78 -14.26
CA PRO A 367 11.30 0.43 -14.47
C PRO A 367 10.28 0.30 -15.61
N GLY A 368 9.10 0.90 -15.44
CA GLY A 368 8.02 0.88 -16.42
C GLY A 368 7.25 -0.46 -16.50
N TYR A 369 7.30 -1.31 -15.47
CA TYR A 369 6.78 -2.68 -15.51
C TYR A 369 7.52 -3.61 -16.49
N ARG A 370 8.76 -3.31 -16.86
CA ARG A 370 9.58 -4.26 -17.63
C ARG A 370 9.87 -5.50 -16.81
N ASP A 371 9.79 -6.67 -17.46
CA ASP A 371 10.11 -7.95 -16.83
C ASP A 371 11.63 -8.17 -16.86
N ILE A 372 12.23 -8.39 -15.70
CA ILE A 372 13.67 -8.64 -15.55
C ILE A 372 14.11 -9.98 -16.17
N THR A 373 13.18 -10.89 -16.47
CA THR A 373 13.47 -12.16 -17.15
C THR A 373 13.47 -12.04 -18.67
N ASN A 374 12.94 -10.93 -19.23
CA ASN A 374 12.91 -10.68 -20.65
C ASN A 374 14.26 -10.11 -21.14
N PRO A 375 14.96 -10.78 -22.08
CA PRO A 375 16.27 -10.32 -22.54
C PRO A 375 16.23 -8.94 -23.22
N VAL A 376 15.15 -8.59 -23.93
CA VAL A 376 15.01 -7.26 -24.55
C VAL A 376 14.97 -6.17 -23.48
N HIS A 377 14.13 -6.36 -22.47
CA HIS A 377 14.01 -5.40 -21.37
C HIS A 377 15.31 -5.25 -20.56
N ARG A 378 16.07 -6.34 -20.40
CA ARG A 378 17.37 -6.32 -19.74
C ARG A 378 18.38 -5.49 -20.52
N LYS A 379 18.46 -5.73 -21.83
CA LYS A 379 19.36 -5.00 -22.72
C LYS A 379 19.05 -3.50 -22.72
N GLU A 380 17.78 -3.12 -22.89
CA GLU A 380 17.34 -1.72 -22.84
C GLU A 380 17.77 -1.03 -21.53
N MET A 381 17.56 -1.70 -20.39
CA MET A 381 17.92 -1.13 -19.09
C MET A 381 19.43 -1.07 -18.87
N ALA A 382 20.19 -2.05 -19.34
CA ALA A 382 21.64 -2.05 -19.26
C ALA A 382 22.24 -0.88 -20.08
N GLU A 383 21.70 -0.59 -21.27
CA GLU A 383 22.10 0.56 -22.09
C GLU A 383 21.81 1.90 -21.36
N ILE A 384 20.63 2.07 -20.76
CA ILE A 384 20.26 3.27 -20.00
C ILE A 384 21.15 3.45 -18.77
N TRP A 385 21.40 2.39 -18.02
CA TRP A 385 22.25 2.42 -16.82
C TRP A 385 23.75 2.39 -17.14
N LYS A 386 24.13 2.25 -18.43
CA LYS A 386 25.51 2.20 -18.91
C LYS A 386 26.35 1.12 -18.21
N ILE A 387 25.79 -0.10 -18.17
CA ILE A 387 26.43 -1.29 -17.60
C ILE A 387 26.43 -2.42 -18.65
N ASP A 388 27.28 -3.44 -18.47
CA ASP A 388 27.14 -4.69 -19.24
C ASP A 388 25.85 -5.43 -18.77
N GLU A 389 25.04 -5.89 -19.72
CA GLU A 389 23.82 -6.67 -19.42
C GLU A 389 24.11 -7.90 -18.54
N LYS A 390 25.29 -8.48 -18.68
CA LYS A 390 25.72 -9.65 -17.87
C LYS A 390 25.88 -9.30 -16.39
N GLU A 391 26.17 -8.03 -16.07
CA GLU A 391 26.25 -7.53 -14.69
C GLU A 391 24.88 -7.34 -14.05
N LEU A 392 23.80 -7.24 -14.85
CA LEU A 392 22.45 -7.07 -14.33
C LEU A 392 21.99 -8.36 -13.65
N PRO A 393 21.68 -8.35 -12.35
CA PRO A 393 21.26 -9.55 -11.62
C PRO A 393 20.01 -10.19 -12.22
N ARG A 394 19.80 -11.46 -11.94
CA ARG A 394 18.59 -12.20 -12.32
C ARG A 394 17.43 -11.86 -11.38
N LYS A 395 16.24 -12.42 -11.64
CA LYS A 395 15.07 -12.31 -10.79
C LYS A 395 15.41 -12.77 -9.35
N GLY A 396 15.02 -11.96 -8.36
CA GLY A 396 15.13 -12.26 -6.94
C GLY A 396 13.90 -13.01 -6.38
N VAL A 397 13.70 -12.90 -5.07
CA VAL A 397 12.59 -13.50 -4.33
C VAL A 397 11.73 -12.40 -3.68
N SER A 398 10.52 -12.74 -3.25
CA SER A 398 9.61 -11.78 -2.60
C SER A 398 10.11 -11.34 -1.21
N ALA A 399 9.57 -10.24 -0.73
CA ALA A 399 9.91 -9.63 0.56
C ALA A 399 9.89 -10.63 1.72
N PHE A 400 8.90 -11.52 1.80
CA PHE A 400 8.86 -12.51 2.88
C PHE A 400 9.89 -13.63 2.69
N GLU A 401 10.07 -14.09 1.46
CA GLU A 401 11.09 -15.10 1.13
C GLU A 401 12.52 -14.58 1.41
N MET A 402 12.77 -13.26 1.35
CA MET A 402 14.04 -12.67 1.78
C MET A 402 14.30 -12.92 3.28
N PHE A 403 13.28 -12.77 4.15
CA PHE A 403 13.43 -13.08 5.58
C PHE A 403 13.69 -14.57 5.84
N GLU A 404 13.12 -15.47 5.04
CA GLU A 404 13.45 -16.91 5.11
C GLU A 404 14.92 -17.17 4.73
N LYS A 405 15.44 -16.43 3.75
CA LYS A 405 16.87 -16.52 3.37
C LYS A 405 17.80 -15.89 4.41
N MET A 406 17.40 -14.81 5.06
CA MET A 406 18.15 -14.26 6.20
C MET A 406 18.25 -15.29 7.33
N GLN A 407 17.13 -15.93 7.69
CA GLN A 407 17.13 -16.97 8.73
C GLN A 407 18.02 -18.16 8.39
N LYS A 408 18.14 -18.52 7.11
CA LYS A 408 19.05 -19.58 6.65
C LYS A 408 20.50 -19.12 6.54
N GLY A 409 20.79 -17.85 6.79
CA GLY A 409 22.13 -17.28 6.65
C GLY A 409 22.60 -17.12 5.21
N GLU A 410 21.71 -17.23 4.21
CA GLU A 410 22.04 -16.97 2.81
C GLU A 410 22.15 -15.45 2.55
N ILE A 411 21.31 -14.63 3.19
CA ILE A 411 21.41 -13.18 3.21
C ILE A 411 22.06 -12.76 4.54
N LYS A 412 23.12 -11.99 4.47
CA LYS A 412 23.95 -11.55 5.59
C LYS A 412 23.75 -10.07 5.93
N ALA A 413 23.29 -9.26 4.94
CA ALA A 413 23.08 -7.83 5.16
C ALA A 413 21.75 -7.34 4.58
N LEU A 414 21.22 -6.27 5.20
CA LEU A 414 19.98 -5.61 4.78
C LEU A 414 20.19 -4.10 4.70
N PHE A 415 19.81 -3.50 3.57
CA PHE A 415 19.54 -2.08 3.43
C PHE A 415 18.02 -1.88 3.44
N LEU A 416 17.49 -1.25 4.47
CA LEU A 416 16.07 -1.01 4.65
C LEU A 416 15.78 0.48 4.53
N MET A 417 14.78 0.83 3.70
CA MET A 417 14.38 2.23 3.50
C MET A 417 12.92 2.45 3.83
N CYS A 418 12.63 3.36 4.77
CA CYS A 418 11.29 3.87 5.11
C CYS A 418 10.24 2.78 5.35
N SER A 419 10.63 1.67 5.99
CA SER A 419 9.79 0.50 6.22
C SER A 419 9.97 -0.09 7.63
N ASN A 420 8.95 -0.79 8.14
CA ASN A 420 8.97 -1.39 9.47
C ASN A 420 8.45 -2.85 9.44
N PRO A 421 9.18 -3.78 8.78
CA PRO A 421 8.73 -5.16 8.59
C PRO A 421 8.54 -5.97 9.86
N VAL A 422 9.27 -5.71 10.95
CA VAL A 422 9.06 -6.37 12.26
C VAL A 422 7.64 -6.14 12.77
N GLN A 423 7.05 -4.99 12.47
CA GLN A 423 5.68 -4.67 12.88
C GLN A 423 4.65 -4.96 11.77
N SER A 424 5.00 -4.75 10.50
CA SER A 424 4.05 -4.86 9.37
C SER A 424 3.96 -6.26 8.77
N GLY A 425 4.96 -7.09 8.93
CA GLY A 425 5.01 -8.42 8.33
C GLY A 425 4.24 -9.47 9.13
N PRO A 426 3.78 -10.55 8.48
CA PRO A 426 3.17 -11.67 9.18
C PRO A 426 4.23 -12.44 9.98
N HIS A 427 3.80 -13.18 11.00
CA HIS A 427 4.70 -13.93 11.88
C HIS A 427 5.85 -13.04 12.41
N ALA A 428 5.48 -11.93 13.03
CA ALA A 428 6.40 -10.85 13.43
C ALA A 428 7.62 -11.32 14.23
N SER A 429 7.47 -12.34 15.10
CA SER A 429 8.57 -12.95 15.84
C SER A 429 9.60 -13.63 14.93
N PHE A 430 9.15 -14.27 13.84
CA PHE A 430 10.03 -14.88 12.86
C PHE A 430 10.86 -13.83 12.10
N ILE A 431 10.21 -12.76 11.62
CA ILE A 431 10.89 -11.67 10.91
C ILE A 431 11.93 -11.00 11.83
N LYS A 432 11.56 -10.74 13.10
CA LYS A 432 12.49 -10.19 14.08
C LYS A 432 13.74 -11.06 14.24
N LYS A 433 13.55 -12.37 14.47
CA LYS A 433 14.65 -13.32 14.59
C LYS A 433 15.52 -13.41 13.33
N ALA A 434 14.90 -13.34 12.14
CA ALA A 434 15.65 -13.36 10.87
C ALA A 434 16.54 -12.11 10.71
N ILE A 435 16.06 -10.94 11.10
CA ILE A 435 16.83 -9.68 11.06
C ILE A 435 17.93 -9.68 12.13
N GLU A 436 17.67 -10.20 13.33
CA GLU A 436 18.65 -10.30 14.41
C GLU A 436 19.86 -11.20 14.07
N GLN A 437 19.73 -12.10 13.09
CA GLN A 437 20.82 -12.97 12.61
C GLN A 437 21.71 -12.32 11.55
N LEU A 438 21.37 -11.13 11.05
CA LEU A 438 22.17 -10.45 10.05
C LEU A 438 23.51 -10.02 10.62
N SER A 439 24.55 -10.13 9.80
CA SER A 439 25.88 -9.63 10.12
C SER A 439 25.95 -8.09 10.02
N PHE A 440 25.10 -7.48 9.16
CA PHE A 440 25.08 -6.05 8.97
C PHE A 440 23.70 -5.54 8.55
N PHE A 441 23.25 -4.46 9.18
CA PHE A 441 21.93 -3.88 8.88
C PHE A 441 21.98 -2.35 8.88
N VAL A 442 21.62 -1.74 7.75
CA VAL A 442 21.48 -0.29 7.55
C VAL A 442 20.00 0.08 7.44
N ALA A 443 19.51 1.00 8.26
CA ALA A 443 18.17 1.55 8.18
C ALA A 443 18.19 3.04 7.80
N ILE A 444 17.34 3.44 6.86
CA ILE A 444 17.07 4.84 6.48
C ILE A 444 15.64 5.12 6.89
N ASP A 445 15.40 5.98 7.89
CA ASP A 445 14.07 6.20 8.46
C ASP A 445 13.95 7.59 9.11
N LEU A 446 12.73 8.00 9.43
CA LEU A 446 12.41 9.24 10.16
C LEU A 446 12.60 9.11 11.67
N PHE A 447 12.40 7.91 12.20
CA PHE A 447 12.42 7.58 13.63
C PHE A 447 13.09 6.23 13.85
N ILE A 448 13.51 5.95 15.08
CA ILE A 448 13.90 4.59 15.46
C ILE A 448 12.62 3.77 15.61
N SER A 449 12.22 3.10 14.53
CA SER A 449 11.11 2.15 14.48
C SER A 449 11.49 0.82 15.14
N GLU A 450 10.52 -0.08 15.34
CA GLU A 450 10.75 -1.42 15.88
C GLU A 450 11.77 -2.21 15.05
N THR A 451 11.82 -1.98 13.75
CA THR A 451 12.82 -2.59 12.86
C THR A 451 14.14 -1.82 12.90
N ALA A 452 14.12 -0.50 12.79
CA ALA A 452 15.35 0.32 12.82
C ALA A 452 16.12 0.15 14.14
N ALA A 453 15.46 -0.17 15.26
CA ALA A 453 16.12 -0.47 16.54
C ALA A 453 17.06 -1.68 16.48
N LEU A 454 16.92 -2.56 15.49
CA LEU A 454 17.80 -3.70 15.27
C LEU A 454 19.04 -3.36 14.41
N ALA A 455 19.03 -2.20 13.72
CA ALA A 455 20.09 -1.83 12.78
C ALA A 455 21.44 -1.57 13.45
N ASP A 456 22.52 -1.73 12.69
CA ASP A 456 23.89 -1.33 13.06
C ASP A 456 24.12 0.15 12.74
N VAL A 457 23.57 0.61 11.59
CA VAL A 457 23.65 2.00 11.15
C VAL A 457 22.26 2.53 10.87
N ILE A 458 21.92 3.73 11.38
CA ILE A 458 20.67 4.42 11.06
C ILE A 458 21.00 5.78 10.45
N LEU A 459 20.43 6.05 9.27
CA LEU A 459 20.61 7.30 8.56
C LEU A 459 19.31 8.14 8.60
N PRO A 460 19.42 9.47 8.87
CA PRO A 460 18.29 10.35 9.06
C PRO A 460 17.66 10.76 7.72
N ALA A 461 16.45 10.26 7.46
CA ALA A 461 15.64 10.53 6.26
C ALA A 461 14.95 11.89 6.28
N SER A 462 14.58 12.41 5.09
CA SER A 462 13.71 13.57 4.91
C SER A 462 12.23 13.23 5.11
N SER A 463 11.45 14.23 5.55
CA SER A 463 9.98 14.08 5.66
C SER A 463 9.29 14.66 4.43
N TYR A 464 7.99 14.37 4.28
CA TYR A 464 7.17 14.89 3.19
C TYR A 464 7.15 16.43 3.05
N LEU A 465 7.55 17.18 4.07
CA LEU A 465 7.71 18.64 4.03
C LEU A 465 9.06 19.05 3.43
N GLU A 466 10.07 18.22 3.64
CA GLU A 466 11.48 18.47 3.32
C GLU A 466 11.89 17.83 1.99
N ASP A 467 11.07 16.94 1.45
CA ASP A 467 11.37 16.06 0.34
C ASP A 467 10.69 16.50 -0.96
N GLU A 468 11.39 16.28 -2.09
CA GLU A 468 10.95 16.61 -3.44
C GLU A 468 10.94 15.36 -4.32
N GLY A 469 9.95 15.31 -5.22
CA GLY A 469 9.84 14.26 -6.21
C GLY A 469 8.41 13.99 -6.64
N THR A 470 8.24 13.10 -7.60
CA THR A 470 6.92 12.73 -8.10
C THR A 470 6.33 11.57 -7.30
N MET A 471 5.02 11.50 -7.27
CA MET A 471 4.25 10.41 -6.67
C MET A 471 3.06 10.07 -7.55
N THR A 472 2.74 8.78 -7.64
CA THR A 472 1.59 8.29 -8.41
C THR A 472 0.44 7.94 -7.49
N ASN A 473 -0.71 8.61 -7.65
CA ASN A 473 -1.87 8.45 -6.79
C ASN A 473 -2.71 7.20 -7.14
N ILE A 474 -3.85 7.03 -6.46
CA ILE A 474 -4.75 5.89 -6.60
C ILE A 474 -5.29 5.69 -8.03
N GLU A 475 -5.50 6.76 -8.80
CA GLU A 475 -6.02 6.71 -10.17
C GLU A 475 -4.91 6.64 -11.25
N GLY A 476 -3.63 6.54 -10.84
CA GLY A 476 -2.50 6.57 -11.75
C GLY A 476 -2.09 7.98 -12.18
N ARG A 477 -2.49 9.02 -11.44
CA ARG A 477 -2.07 10.40 -11.68
C ARG A 477 -0.72 10.64 -11.02
N VAL A 478 0.27 10.99 -11.83
CA VAL A 478 1.60 11.40 -11.39
C VAL A 478 1.55 12.87 -11.00
N THR A 479 1.87 13.19 -9.76
CA THR A 479 1.85 14.54 -9.20
C THR A 479 3.22 14.90 -8.65
N LEU A 480 3.58 16.17 -8.70
CA LEU A 480 4.82 16.68 -8.12
C LEU A 480 4.59 17.17 -6.69
N ARG A 481 5.45 16.71 -5.78
CA ARG A 481 5.65 17.25 -4.43
C ARG A 481 6.94 18.07 -4.43
N GLU A 482 6.87 19.30 -3.97
CA GLU A 482 8.02 20.20 -3.87
C GLU A 482 8.53 20.26 -2.44
N ALA A 483 9.84 20.31 -2.25
CA ALA A 483 10.49 20.56 -0.96
C ALA A 483 10.34 22.03 -0.59
N THR A 484 9.38 22.34 0.26
CA THR A 484 9.08 23.73 0.65
C THR A 484 9.54 24.08 2.07
N TYR A 485 9.81 23.07 2.88
CA TYR A 485 10.32 23.24 4.24
C TYR A 485 11.81 22.86 4.27
N PRO A 486 12.69 23.70 4.86
CA PRO A 486 14.13 23.46 4.81
C PRO A 486 14.54 22.21 5.58
N LEU A 487 15.49 21.47 5.04
CA LEU A 487 16.21 20.42 5.78
C LEU A 487 16.90 21.05 7.00
N LYS A 488 16.78 20.41 8.14
CA LYS A 488 17.41 20.84 9.40
C LYS A 488 18.40 19.80 9.90
N HIS A 489 19.40 20.27 10.64
CA HIS A 489 20.46 19.43 11.21
C HIS A 489 21.27 18.72 10.11
N GLN A 490 21.58 17.45 10.29
CA GLN A 490 22.34 16.64 9.33
C GLN A 490 21.44 15.71 8.48
N ARG A 491 20.15 16.03 8.34
CA ARG A 491 19.26 15.28 7.44
C ARG A 491 19.64 15.51 6.00
N LYS A 492 19.45 14.49 5.16
CA LYS A 492 19.59 14.58 3.71
C LYS A 492 18.29 14.13 3.04
N HIS A 493 18.10 14.52 1.78
CA HIS A 493 17.06 13.91 0.96
C HIS A 493 17.34 12.41 0.80
N ASP A 494 16.30 11.62 0.76
CA ASP A 494 16.43 10.16 0.70
C ASP A 494 17.17 9.71 -0.56
N TRP A 495 16.95 10.38 -1.71
CA TRP A 495 17.71 10.12 -2.93
C TRP A 495 19.21 10.45 -2.80
N GLN A 496 19.57 11.51 -2.06
CA GLN A 496 20.98 11.84 -1.80
C GLN A 496 21.69 10.77 -0.97
N ILE A 497 20.99 10.22 0.03
CA ILE A 497 21.50 9.12 0.86
C ILE A 497 21.84 7.91 -0.01
N ILE A 498 20.97 7.55 -0.95
CA ILE A 498 21.23 6.44 -1.88
C ILE A 498 22.47 6.74 -2.75
N CYS A 499 22.57 7.96 -3.29
CA CYS A 499 23.71 8.40 -4.10
C CYS A 499 25.01 8.38 -3.32
N ASP A 500 25.02 8.89 -2.08
CA ASP A 500 26.21 8.90 -1.21
C ASP A 500 26.70 7.46 -0.92
N ILE A 501 25.80 6.54 -0.59
CA ILE A 501 26.16 5.14 -0.37
C ILE A 501 26.72 4.52 -1.65
N ALA A 502 26.09 4.77 -2.81
CA ALA A 502 26.57 4.28 -4.09
C ALA A 502 27.98 4.85 -4.44
N ALA A 503 28.23 6.11 -4.11
CA ALA A 503 29.52 6.76 -4.34
C ALA A 503 30.63 6.12 -3.52
N VAL A 504 30.45 5.89 -2.23
CA VAL A 504 31.49 5.26 -1.38
C VAL A 504 31.72 3.79 -1.75
N LEU A 505 30.74 3.12 -2.38
CA LEU A 505 30.87 1.78 -2.95
C LEU A 505 31.54 1.78 -4.35
N GLY A 506 32.04 2.94 -4.83
CA GLY A 506 32.73 3.07 -6.11
C GLY A 506 31.84 3.17 -7.34
N LYS A 507 30.54 3.51 -7.15
CA LYS A 507 29.55 3.65 -8.22
C LYS A 507 29.04 5.09 -8.41
N GLY A 508 29.76 6.09 -7.88
CA GLY A 508 29.38 7.50 -7.96
C GLY A 508 29.07 7.99 -9.39
N GLY A 509 29.80 7.53 -10.41
CA GLY A 509 29.56 7.92 -11.80
C GLY A 509 28.19 7.49 -12.35
N SER A 510 27.61 6.38 -11.85
CA SER A 510 26.25 5.94 -12.21
C SER A 510 25.14 6.59 -11.37
N PHE A 511 25.50 7.30 -10.30
CA PHE A 511 24.60 7.94 -9.34
C PHE A 511 24.92 9.43 -9.16
N SER A 512 25.45 10.08 -10.19
CA SER A 512 25.79 11.51 -10.18
C SER A 512 24.57 12.34 -10.59
N PHE A 513 23.69 12.62 -9.64
CA PHE A 513 22.51 13.46 -9.81
C PHE A 513 22.61 14.70 -8.94
N SER A 514 22.15 15.84 -9.45
CA SER A 514 22.18 17.14 -8.76
C SER A 514 20.81 17.46 -8.13
N SER A 515 19.75 16.84 -8.62
CA SER A 515 18.38 17.09 -8.18
C SER A 515 17.50 15.83 -8.34
N ALA A 516 16.32 15.83 -7.72
CA ALA A 516 15.30 14.84 -7.96
C ALA A 516 14.78 14.88 -9.41
N GLU A 517 14.78 16.09 -10.03
CA GLU A 517 14.41 16.26 -11.44
C GLU A 517 15.37 15.54 -12.39
N ASP A 518 16.69 15.58 -12.13
CA ASP A 518 17.69 14.83 -12.94
C ASP A 518 17.41 13.31 -12.89
N ILE A 519 17.04 12.81 -11.73
CA ILE A 519 16.65 11.40 -11.55
C ILE A 519 15.36 11.10 -12.34
N PHE A 520 14.40 12.02 -12.32
CA PHE A 520 13.16 11.86 -13.06
C PHE A 520 13.39 11.86 -14.59
N GLU A 521 14.34 12.63 -15.10
CA GLU A 521 14.73 12.60 -16.52
C GLU A 521 15.31 11.23 -16.93
N GLU A 522 16.14 10.61 -16.10
CA GLU A 522 16.61 9.24 -16.34
C GLU A 522 15.45 8.23 -16.23
N LEU A 523 14.54 8.38 -15.24
CA LEU A 523 13.35 7.55 -15.09
C LEU A 523 12.42 7.66 -16.31
N ARG A 524 12.19 8.85 -16.83
CA ARG A 524 11.41 9.07 -18.05
C ARG A 524 12.00 8.28 -19.24
N THR A 525 13.31 8.35 -19.39
CA THR A 525 14.04 7.57 -20.40
C THR A 525 13.88 6.07 -20.17
N ALA A 526 13.99 5.63 -18.92
CA ALA A 526 13.88 4.23 -18.49
C ALA A 526 12.47 3.65 -18.65
N THR A 527 11.44 4.49 -18.69
CA THR A 527 10.05 4.04 -18.84
C THR A 527 9.50 4.20 -20.26
N LYS A 528 10.24 4.86 -21.17
CA LYS A 528 9.82 5.11 -22.56
C LYS A 528 9.46 3.80 -23.27
N GLY A 529 8.27 3.75 -23.85
CA GLY A 529 7.74 2.58 -24.55
C GLY A 529 7.36 1.40 -23.66
N ALA A 530 7.47 1.53 -22.34
CA ALA A 530 7.02 0.53 -21.39
C ALA A 530 5.53 0.67 -21.06
N LYS A 531 4.97 -0.30 -20.33
CA LYS A 531 3.54 -0.26 -19.94
C LYS A 531 3.20 0.96 -19.09
N ALA A 532 4.04 1.28 -18.12
CA ALA A 532 3.94 2.52 -17.35
C ALA A 532 4.90 3.56 -17.93
N ASP A 533 4.51 4.15 -19.04
CA ASP A 533 5.30 5.13 -19.78
C ASP A 533 5.11 6.55 -19.22
N TYR A 534 6.20 7.14 -18.73
CA TYR A 534 6.28 8.49 -18.18
C TYR A 534 7.03 9.46 -19.07
N SER A 535 7.47 9.01 -20.26
CA SER A 535 8.39 9.78 -21.13
C SER A 535 7.84 11.13 -21.56
N GLY A 536 6.53 11.29 -21.65
CA GLY A 536 5.87 12.57 -21.94
C GLY A 536 5.71 13.52 -20.75
N MET A 537 6.14 13.15 -19.54
CA MET A 537 5.97 13.97 -18.33
C MET A 537 7.27 14.72 -18.01
N THR A 538 7.18 15.99 -17.63
CA THR A 538 8.27 16.78 -17.04
C THR A 538 7.78 17.42 -15.75
N TYR A 539 8.69 17.82 -14.86
CA TYR A 539 8.32 18.56 -13.64
C TYR A 539 7.50 19.81 -13.99
N ASP A 540 7.91 20.55 -15.01
CA ASP A 540 7.20 21.77 -15.45
C ASP A 540 5.77 21.45 -15.91
N ARG A 541 5.58 20.38 -16.70
CA ARG A 541 4.23 19.92 -17.09
C ARG A 541 3.40 19.49 -15.89
N LEU A 542 3.96 18.69 -14.98
CA LEU A 542 3.25 18.22 -13.79
C LEU A 542 2.84 19.37 -12.88
N ARG A 543 3.66 20.41 -12.76
CA ARG A 543 3.36 21.63 -12.01
C ARG A 543 2.19 22.38 -12.64
N LYS A 544 2.22 22.62 -13.95
CA LYS A 544 1.18 23.34 -14.70
C LYS A 544 -0.16 22.60 -14.74
N THR A 545 -0.16 21.30 -14.91
CA THR A 545 -1.38 20.47 -15.05
C THR A 545 -1.93 19.93 -13.74
N GLN A 546 -1.23 20.12 -12.63
CA GLN A 546 -1.51 19.50 -11.33
C GLN A 546 -1.54 17.96 -11.40
N GLY A 547 -0.75 17.37 -12.30
CA GLY A 547 -0.56 15.96 -12.49
C GLY A 547 -1.19 15.37 -13.75
N ILE A 548 -0.56 14.29 -14.27
CA ILE A 548 -0.91 13.63 -15.52
C ILE A 548 -1.14 12.13 -15.24
N LEU A 549 -2.18 11.56 -15.86
CA LEU A 549 -2.47 10.11 -15.77
C LEU A 549 -1.59 9.34 -16.76
N TRP A 550 -0.83 8.35 -16.26
CA TRP A 550 -0.03 7.51 -17.14
C TRP A 550 -0.88 6.40 -17.82
N PRO A 551 -0.47 5.82 -18.95
CA PRO A 551 0.66 6.16 -19.79
C PRO A 551 0.58 7.55 -20.41
N CYS A 552 1.77 8.19 -20.58
CA CYS A 552 1.91 9.48 -21.26
C CYS A 552 3.23 9.45 -22.05
N SER A 553 3.14 9.19 -23.37
CA SER A 553 4.26 8.74 -24.21
C SER A 553 5.04 9.85 -24.91
N HIS A 554 4.52 11.08 -24.96
CA HIS A 554 5.17 12.24 -25.57
C HIS A 554 4.70 13.56 -24.93
N LEU A 555 5.41 14.66 -25.19
CA LEU A 555 5.20 15.93 -24.52
C LEU A 555 3.81 16.55 -24.76
N GLU A 556 3.18 16.30 -25.89
CA GLU A 556 1.84 16.77 -26.23
C GLU A 556 0.73 15.82 -25.76
N ASP A 557 1.09 14.62 -25.31
CA ASP A 557 0.16 13.63 -24.80
C ASP A 557 -0.47 14.12 -23.48
N ARG A 558 -1.80 14.13 -23.42
CA ARG A 558 -2.55 14.55 -22.23
C ARG A 558 -2.59 13.48 -21.13
N GLY A 559 -2.03 12.31 -21.42
CA GLY A 559 -2.11 11.12 -20.58
C GLY A 559 -3.40 10.32 -20.78
N THR A 560 -3.41 9.11 -20.28
CA THR A 560 -4.49 8.13 -20.48
C THR A 560 -5.46 8.12 -19.31
N GLU A 561 -6.66 8.68 -19.50
CA GLU A 561 -7.65 8.73 -18.43
C GLU A 561 -8.26 7.37 -18.10
N ARG A 562 -8.74 6.65 -19.12
CA ARG A 562 -9.32 5.31 -18.97
C ARG A 562 -8.48 4.28 -19.70
N LEU A 563 -8.22 3.20 -19.01
CA LEU A 563 -7.57 2.04 -19.61
C LEU A 563 -8.63 1.16 -20.31
N PHE A 564 -8.18 0.44 -21.33
CA PHE A 564 -8.95 -0.63 -22.00
C PHE A 564 -10.19 -0.16 -22.76
N GLU A 565 -10.23 1.09 -23.20
CA GLU A 565 -11.32 1.59 -24.05
C GLU A 565 -11.39 0.78 -25.37
N HIS A 566 -10.25 0.52 -26.00
CA HIS A 566 -10.18 -0.17 -27.30
C HIS A 566 -9.64 -1.59 -27.19
N GLN A 567 -8.58 -1.83 -26.44
CA GLN A 567 -7.89 -3.10 -26.34
C GLN A 567 -7.30 -3.33 -24.94
N PHE A 568 -7.02 -4.58 -24.61
CA PHE A 568 -6.30 -4.95 -23.38
C PHE A 568 -4.79 -5.03 -23.63
N SER A 569 -3.99 -5.01 -22.55
CA SER A 569 -2.51 -4.91 -22.66
C SER A 569 -1.81 -6.27 -22.76
N HIS A 570 -2.51 -7.31 -23.20
CA HIS A 570 -1.92 -8.59 -23.59
C HIS A 570 -1.48 -8.54 -25.06
N PRO A 571 -0.55 -9.40 -25.51
CA PRO A 571 -0.10 -9.43 -26.90
C PRO A 571 -1.23 -9.68 -27.91
N ASP A 572 -2.23 -10.47 -27.52
CA ASP A 572 -3.44 -10.75 -28.32
C ASP A 572 -4.56 -9.72 -28.12
N GLN A 573 -4.31 -8.68 -27.32
CA GLN A 573 -5.23 -7.58 -27.02
C GLN A 573 -6.54 -8.00 -26.33
N LEU A 574 -6.63 -9.23 -25.81
CA LEU A 574 -7.82 -9.79 -25.17
C LEU A 574 -7.66 -9.86 -23.63
N ALA A 575 -8.75 -9.65 -22.90
CA ALA A 575 -8.80 -9.96 -21.47
C ALA A 575 -8.91 -11.47 -21.26
N LYS A 576 -8.34 -11.96 -20.16
CA LYS A 576 -8.25 -13.38 -19.84
C LYS A 576 -9.21 -13.77 -18.71
N PHE A 577 -10.19 -14.60 -18.99
CA PHE A 577 -10.97 -15.25 -17.93
C PHE A 577 -10.08 -16.16 -17.08
N ALA A 578 -10.48 -16.38 -15.83
CA ALA A 578 -9.83 -17.29 -14.92
C ALA A 578 -10.76 -18.42 -14.52
N VAL A 579 -10.24 -19.63 -14.49
CA VAL A 579 -10.87 -20.75 -13.77
C VAL A 579 -10.44 -20.68 -12.32
N VAL A 580 -11.38 -20.46 -11.40
CA VAL A 580 -11.12 -20.28 -9.97
C VAL A 580 -11.88 -21.30 -9.15
N ALA A 581 -11.16 -22.32 -8.70
CA ALA A 581 -11.69 -23.26 -7.70
C ALA A 581 -11.73 -22.58 -6.32
N HIS A 582 -12.74 -22.90 -5.52
CA HIS A 582 -12.84 -22.47 -4.13
C HIS A 582 -12.73 -23.67 -3.19
N GLY A 583 -12.16 -23.44 -2.01
CA GLY A 583 -12.00 -24.48 -0.99
C GLY A 583 -10.80 -25.43 -1.14
N GLN A 584 -10.05 -25.36 -2.26
CA GLN A 584 -8.92 -26.27 -2.54
C GLN A 584 -7.55 -25.57 -2.57
N GLN A 585 -7.50 -24.26 -2.64
CA GLN A 585 -6.23 -23.54 -2.82
C GLN A 585 -5.60 -23.16 -1.49
N GLY A 586 -4.43 -23.73 -1.27
CA GLY A 586 -3.55 -23.44 -0.14
C GLY A 586 -4.09 -23.98 1.19
N ALA A 587 -3.20 -24.45 2.02
CA ALA A 587 -3.53 -24.92 3.36
C ALA A 587 -3.95 -23.75 4.27
N LYS A 588 -5.19 -23.22 4.10
CA LYS A 588 -5.81 -22.41 5.14
C LYS A 588 -5.84 -23.26 6.40
N GLU A 589 -5.27 -22.75 7.48
CA GLU A 589 -5.42 -23.41 8.77
C GLU A 589 -6.93 -23.51 9.08
N PRO A 590 -7.51 -24.72 9.23
CA PRO A 590 -8.93 -24.81 9.53
C PRO A 590 -9.20 -24.26 10.94
N VAL A 591 -10.35 -23.64 11.14
CA VAL A 591 -10.89 -23.47 12.50
C VAL A 591 -11.09 -24.85 13.11
N SER A 592 -10.83 -24.96 14.40
CA SER A 592 -10.89 -26.22 15.16
C SER A 592 -11.56 -25.97 16.51
N PRO A 593 -11.93 -27.01 17.27
CA PRO A 593 -12.44 -26.82 18.65
C PRO A 593 -11.47 -26.03 19.54
N GLU A 594 -10.15 -26.12 19.31
CA GLU A 594 -9.13 -25.37 20.06
C GLU A 594 -9.04 -23.91 19.62
N TYR A 595 -9.22 -23.62 18.33
CA TYR A 595 -9.17 -22.26 17.73
C TYR A 595 -10.44 -22.02 16.90
N PRO A 596 -11.61 -21.80 17.56
CA PRO A 596 -12.92 -21.85 16.89
C PRO A 596 -13.31 -20.55 16.18
N LEU A 597 -12.58 -19.45 16.37
CA LEU A 597 -12.94 -18.14 15.85
C LEU A 597 -12.01 -17.70 14.71
N TYR A 598 -12.57 -16.94 13.77
CA TYR A 598 -11.81 -16.28 12.71
C TYR A 598 -11.30 -14.92 13.21
N LEU A 599 -9.98 -14.75 13.26
CA LEU A 599 -9.39 -13.42 13.41
C LEU A 599 -9.27 -12.76 12.04
N THR A 600 -9.83 -11.56 11.91
CA THR A 600 -9.55 -10.65 10.80
C THR A 600 -8.93 -9.36 11.31
N THR A 601 -8.02 -8.79 10.53
CA THR A 601 -7.30 -7.57 10.90
C THR A 601 -7.74 -6.38 10.06
N GLY A 602 -7.55 -5.16 10.56
CA GLY A 602 -7.91 -3.96 9.81
C GLY A 602 -7.24 -2.70 10.30
N ARG A 603 -7.82 -1.58 9.91
CA ARG A 603 -7.34 -0.23 10.22
C ARG A 603 -8.38 0.54 11.00
N VAL A 604 -7.92 1.59 11.69
CA VAL A 604 -8.77 2.62 12.30
C VAL A 604 -8.43 3.98 11.71
N MET A 605 -9.39 4.90 11.78
CA MET A 605 -9.26 6.22 11.14
C MET A 605 -8.08 7.05 11.68
N ALA A 606 -7.79 6.95 12.98
CA ALA A 606 -6.74 7.76 13.62
C ALA A 606 -5.31 7.34 13.25
N HIS A 607 -5.09 6.08 12.84
CA HIS A 607 -3.76 5.55 12.62
C HIS A 607 -3.48 5.17 11.16
N TYR A 608 -2.17 5.15 10.83
CA TYR A 608 -1.67 4.82 9.49
C TYR A 608 -0.59 3.76 9.57
N GLN A 609 -0.77 2.68 8.81
CA GLN A 609 0.16 1.54 8.73
C GLN A 609 0.59 1.03 10.12
N THR A 610 1.89 0.90 10.39
CA THR A 610 2.42 0.43 11.68
C THR A 610 2.28 1.44 12.82
N GLY A 611 1.70 2.61 12.57
CA GLY A 611 1.50 3.65 13.58
C GLY A 611 2.74 4.48 13.94
N VAL A 612 3.93 4.15 13.41
CA VAL A 612 5.20 4.85 13.76
C VAL A 612 5.07 6.36 13.66
N GLN A 613 4.50 6.86 12.56
CA GLN A 613 4.28 8.31 12.36
C GLN A 613 3.07 8.82 13.16
N THR A 614 1.94 8.13 13.11
CA THR A 614 0.69 8.63 13.74
C THR A 614 0.70 8.52 15.26
N ARG A 615 1.48 7.60 15.84
CA ARG A 615 1.73 7.57 17.30
C ARG A 615 2.61 8.73 17.81
N LYS A 616 3.25 9.48 16.92
CA LYS A 616 3.96 10.75 17.24
C LYS A 616 3.03 11.96 17.22
N SER A 617 1.78 11.78 16.83
CA SER A 617 0.76 12.83 16.82
C SER A 617 -0.11 12.74 18.07
N THR A 618 0.04 13.71 18.98
CA THR A 618 -0.76 13.77 20.22
C THR A 618 -2.25 13.84 19.92
N SER A 619 -2.64 14.59 18.88
CA SER A 619 -4.04 14.72 18.46
C SER A 619 -4.64 13.41 17.93
N LEU A 620 -3.86 12.59 17.24
CA LEU A 620 -4.33 11.30 16.72
C LEU A 620 -4.33 10.22 17.83
N VAL A 621 -3.32 10.21 18.70
CA VAL A 621 -3.25 9.31 19.85
C VAL A 621 -4.42 9.58 20.82
N ALA A 622 -4.80 10.84 21.05
CA ALA A 622 -5.96 11.18 21.88
C ALA A 622 -7.28 10.61 21.33
N ARG A 623 -7.36 10.29 20.05
CA ARG A 623 -8.54 9.66 19.42
C ARG A 623 -8.56 8.15 19.56
N GLN A 624 -7.37 7.52 19.53
CA GLN A 624 -7.22 6.08 19.69
C GLN A 624 -5.81 5.77 20.23
N PHE A 625 -5.70 5.54 21.51
CA PHE A 625 -4.40 5.38 22.17
C PHE A 625 -3.94 3.93 22.29
N GLU A 626 -4.85 2.95 22.32
CA GLU A 626 -4.54 1.53 22.44
C GLU A 626 -5.27 0.67 21.41
N ALA A 627 -4.75 -0.56 21.19
CA ALA A 627 -5.42 -1.58 20.39
C ALA A 627 -6.64 -2.14 21.19
N TYR A 628 -7.58 -2.68 20.42
CA TYR A 628 -8.75 -3.34 20.99
C TYR A 628 -9.15 -4.55 20.13
N VAL A 629 -9.96 -5.43 20.69
CA VAL A 629 -10.63 -6.50 19.96
C VAL A 629 -12.13 -6.24 19.92
N GLU A 630 -12.74 -6.30 18.72
CA GLU A 630 -14.20 -6.28 18.57
C GLU A 630 -14.76 -7.69 18.64
N LEU A 631 -15.76 -7.90 19.49
CA LEU A 631 -16.51 -9.15 19.66
C LEU A 631 -18.01 -8.91 19.47
N HIS A 632 -18.69 -9.89 18.86
CA HIS A 632 -20.14 -9.92 18.84
C HIS A 632 -20.69 -10.15 20.28
N PRO A 633 -21.85 -9.59 20.68
CA PRO A 633 -22.44 -9.82 22.00
C PRO A 633 -22.57 -11.30 22.37
N ASP A 634 -23.12 -12.13 21.49
CA ASP A 634 -23.28 -13.58 21.74
C ASP A 634 -21.94 -14.29 21.93
N THR A 635 -20.88 -13.84 21.24
CA THR A 635 -19.54 -14.39 21.42
C THR A 635 -18.95 -13.97 22.75
N ALA A 636 -19.11 -12.71 23.13
CA ALA A 636 -18.66 -12.21 24.42
C ALA A 636 -19.35 -12.96 25.58
N GLU A 637 -20.66 -13.18 25.49
CA GLU A 637 -21.43 -13.96 26.46
C GLU A 637 -20.93 -15.40 26.57
N ALA A 638 -20.73 -16.09 25.41
CA ALA A 638 -20.25 -17.47 25.38
C ALA A 638 -18.87 -17.66 26.01
N TYR A 639 -18.04 -16.61 26.04
CA TYR A 639 -16.71 -16.62 26.65
C TYR A 639 -16.68 -15.94 28.04
N GLY A 640 -17.81 -15.47 28.56
CA GLY A 640 -17.92 -14.77 29.83
C GLY A 640 -17.12 -13.45 29.86
N ILE A 641 -16.99 -12.74 28.74
CA ILE A 641 -16.21 -11.52 28.56
C ILE A 641 -17.14 -10.31 28.64
N GLN A 642 -16.77 -9.30 29.42
CA GLN A 642 -17.51 -8.04 29.52
C GLN A 642 -16.86 -6.93 28.64
N HIS A 643 -17.66 -5.93 28.29
CA HIS A 643 -17.15 -4.75 27.58
C HIS A 643 -16.09 -4.02 28.41
N GLY A 644 -14.95 -3.72 27.78
CA GLY A 644 -13.84 -3.03 28.42
C GLY A 644 -12.85 -3.93 29.16
N GLU A 645 -13.13 -5.23 29.35
CA GLU A 645 -12.19 -6.16 29.96
C GLU A 645 -10.98 -6.44 29.04
N LEU A 646 -9.87 -6.85 29.69
CA LEU A 646 -8.70 -7.35 28.97
C LEU A 646 -8.95 -8.80 28.57
N VAL A 647 -8.65 -9.09 27.31
CA VAL A 647 -8.83 -10.40 26.70
C VAL A 647 -7.52 -10.87 26.09
N THR A 648 -7.18 -12.13 26.37
CA THR A 648 -6.12 -12.84 25.66
C THR A 648 -6.66 -13.43 24.38
N ILE A 649 -6.04 -13.09 23.26
CA ILE A 649 -6.29 -13.68 21.94
C ILE A 649 -5.09 -14.56 21.62
N GLN A 650 -5.33 -15.83 21.35
CA GLN A 650 -4.28 -16.81 21.12
C GLN A 650 -4.45 -17.52 19.77
N SER A 651 -3.35 -17.72 19.07
CA SER A 651 -3.23 -18.64 17.92
C SER A 651 -2.17 -19.68 18.21
N LYS A 652 -1.92 -20.61 17.28
CA LYS A 652 -0.80 -21.59 17.37
C LYS A 652 0.59 -20.94 17.48
N ARG A 653 0.72 -19.64 17.23
CA ARG A 653 2.00 -18.90 17.11
C ARG A 653 2.32 -18.03 18.34
N GLY A 654 1.34 -17.74 19.13
CA GLY A 654 1.50 -16.88 20.30
C GLY A 654 0.19 -16.27 20.76
N SER A 655 0.29 -15.30 21.66
CA SER A 655 -0.84 -14.59 22.24
C SER A 655 -0.62 -13.09 22.27
N VAL A 656 -1.72 -12.34 22.30
CA VAL A 656 -1.75 -10.88 22.49
C VAL A 656 -2.85 -10.55 23.49
N ILE A 657 -2.70 -9.41 24.19
CA ILE A 657 -3.66 -8.97 25.21
C ILE A 657 -4.21 -7.62 24.77
N MET A 658 -5.53 -7.50 24.72
CA MET A 658 -6.21 -6.28 24.26
C MET A 658 -7.51 -6.06 25.05
N ARG A 659 -7.96 -4.81 25.06
CA ARG A 659 -9.26 -4.44 25.64
C ARG A 659 -10.39 -4.87 24.70
N CYS A 660 -11.45 -5.43 25.26
CA CYS A 660 -12.62 -5.87 24.52
C CYS A 660 -13.60 -4.72 24.22
N HIS A 661 -14.05 -4.64 22.98
CA HIS A 661 -15.19 -3.82 22.54
C HIS A 661 -16.30 -4.74 22.04
N ILE A 662 -17.38 -4.85 22.79
CA ILE A 662 -18.57 -5.61 22.37
C ILE A 662 -19.38 -4.76 21.38
N THR A 663 -19.66 -5.33 20.20
CA THR A 663 -20.39 -4.64 19.11
C THR A 663 -21.10 -5.65 18.20
N ASP A 664 -22.29 -5.30 17.71
CA ASP A 664 -23.06 -6.05 16.72
C ASP A 664 -22.55 -5.88 15.28
N THR A 665 -21.46 -5.13 15.10
CA THR A 665 -20.89 -4.87 13.77
C THR A 665 -20.01 -6.01 13.26
N THR A 666 -19.61 -6.95 14.11
CA THR A 666 -18.87 -8.16 13.74
C THR A 666 -19.78 -9.37 13.64
N ARG A 667 -19.33 -10.42 12.94
CA ARG A 667 -20.00 -11.73 12.93
C ARG A 667 -19.76 -12.46 14.27
N LYS A 668 -20.67 -13.38 14.62
CA LYS A 668 -20.55 -14.23 15.83
C LYS A 668 -19.31 -15.14 15.82
N ASP A 669 -18.89 -15.58 14.63
CA ASP A 669 -17.74 -16.46 14.43
C ASP A 669 -16.41 -15.71 14.18
N THR A 670 -16.43 -14.37 14.26
CA THR A 670 -15.30 -13.54 13.83
C THR A 670 -14.92 -12.51 14.87
N VAL A 671 -13.63 -12.34 15.11
CA VAL A 671 -13.05 -11.26 15.92
C VAL A 671 -12.26 -10.31 15.03
N PHE A 672 -12.30 -9.02 15.35
CA PHE A 672 -11.56 -8.00 14.61
C PHE A 672 -10.55 -7.30 15.49
N VAL A 673 -9.32 -7.13 14.98
CA VAL A 673 -8.24 -6.38 15.67
C VAL A 673 -7.54 -5.43 14.70
N PRO A 674 -7.40 -4.15 15.05
CA PRO A 674 -6.59 -3.23 14.25
C PRO A 674 -5.09 -3.46 14.50
N PHE A 675 -4.26 -3.31 13.41
CA PHE A 675 -2.85 -3.75 13.42
C PHE A 675 -1.81 -2.65 13.70
N HIS A 676 -2.23 -1.46 14.16
CA HIS A 676 -1.35 -0.29 14.28
C HIS A 676 -0.42 -0.27 15.51
N TRP A 677 -0.55 -1.22 16.43
CA TRP A 677 0.17 -1.26 17.71
C TRP A 677 1.24 -2.33 17.73
N ASN A 678 2.25 -2.10 18.58
CA ASN A 678 3.45 -2.91 18.72
C ASN A 678 3.51 -3.70 20.02
N LYS A 679 4.64 -4.35 20.28
CA LYS A 679 4.90 -5.15 21.49
C LYS A 679 3.81 -6.21 21.70
N HIS A 680 3.29 -6.35 22.93
CA HIS A 680 2.24 -7.30 23.29
C HIS A 680 0.87 -7.06 22.63
N GLN A 681 0.70 -5.92 21.96
CA GLN A 681 -0.49 -5.59 21.16
C GLN A 681 -0.27 -5.78 19.64
N SER A 682 0.86 -6.33 19.23
CA SER A 682 1.14 -6.59 17.82
C SER A 682 0.38 -7.82 17.31
N ILE A 683 -0.72 -7.61 16.62
CA ILE A 683 -1.55 -8.70 16.12
C ILE A 683 -0.82 -9.61 15.13
N ASN A 684 0.22 -9.12 14.47
CA ASN A 684 1.02 -9.89 13.53
C ASN A 684 1.88 -10.98 14.20
N LEU A 685 1.94 -11.02 15.52
CA LEU A 685 2.48 -12.16 16.28
C LEU A 685 1.62 -13.43 16.10
N LEU A 686 0.32 -13.26 15.81
CA LEU A 686 -0.63 -14.37 15.65
C LEU A 686 -0.73 -14.87 14.21
N ILE A 687 -0.42 -14.01 13.22
CA ILE A 687 -0.60 -14.29 11.80
C ILE A 687 0.44 -15.29 11.29
N GLY A 688 0.00 -16.23 10.46
CA GLY A 688 0.87 -17.24 9.84
C GLY A 688 1.70 -16.69 8.67
N LYS A 689 2.63 -17.52 8.19
CA LYS A 689 3.55 -17.18 7.09
C LYS A 689 3.09 -17.64 5.70
N GLN A 690 1.86 -18.14 5.59
CA GLN A 690 1.32 -18.60 4.32
C GLN A 690 1.18 -17.45 3.33
N LEU A 691 1.64 -17.69 2.11
CA LEU A 691 1.65 -16.71 1.02
C LEU A 691 0.70 -17.14 -0.10
N ASP A 692 0.08 -16.16 -0.75
CA ASP A 692 -0.59 -16.38 -2.03
C ASP A 692 0.39 -16.95 -3.05
N PRO A 693 0.08 -18.06 -3.75
CA PRO A 693 1.03 -18.74 -4.62
C PRO A 693 1.50 -17.90 -5.82
N HIS A 694 0.69 -16.96 -6.27
CA HIS A 694 0.97 -16.12 -7.43
C HIS A 694 1.65 -14.80 -7.05
N SER A 695 1.03 -14.06 -6.13
CA SER A 695 1.48 -12.72 -5.75
C SER A 695 2.51 -12.70 -4.62
N LYS A 696 2.64 -13.80 -3.89
CA LYS A 696 3.43 -13.89 -2.65
C LYS A 696 2.92 -12.93 -1.55
N MET A 697 1.64 -12.55 -1.61
CA MET A 697 0.96 -11.78 -0.57
C MET A 697 0.70 -12.65 0.65
N PRO A 698 1.01 -12.19 1.87
CA PRO A 698 0.63 -12.92 3.08
C PRO A 698 -0.87 -12.85 3.40
N GLY A 699 -1.40 -13.91 4.02
CA GLY A 699 -2.79 -14.00 4.46
C GLY A 699 -3.02 -13.33 5.81
N PHE A 700 -3.28 -12.03 5.86
CA PHE A 700 -3.52 -11.27 7.08
C PHE A 700 -4.99 -11.27 7.56
N LYS A 701 -5.92 -11.73 6.73
CA LYS A 701 -7.36 -11.59 6.98
C LYS A 701 -8.05 -12.83 7.47
N TYR A 702 -7.27 -13.88 7.68
CA TYR A 702 -7.76 -15.17 8.14
C TYR A 702 -6.72 -15.82 9.05
N CYS A 703 -7.06 -15.96 10.32
CA CYS A 703 -6.25 -16.69 11.29
C CYS A 703 -7.18 -17.31 12.35
N PRO A 704 -7.14 -18.65 12.56
CA PRO A 704 -7.88 -19.28 13.62
C PRO A 704 -7.33 -18.88 14.99
N VAL A 705 -8.24 -18.48 15.91
CA VAL A 705 -7.88 -18.04 17.26
C VAL A 705 -8.87 -18.55 18.30
N GLN A 706 -8.42 -18.57 19.56
CA GLN A 706 -9.27 -18.70 20.75
C GLN A 706 -9.19 -17.43 21.60
N LEU A 707 -10.17 -17.26 22.48
CA LEU A 707 -10.28 -16.17 23.42
C LEU A 707 -10.29 -16.70 24.86
N SER A 708 -9.76 -15.92 25.77
CA SER A 708 -9.98 -16.10 27.22
C SER A 708 -9.94 -14.76 27.93
N ALA A 709 -10.67 -14.61 29.02
CA ALA A 709 -10.50 -13.47 29.91
C ALA A 709 -9.04 -13.45 30.40
N TYR A 710 -8.42 -12.26 30.38
CA TYR A 710 -7.06 -12.12 30.91
C TYR A 710 -7.11 -12.17 32.44
N LYS A 711 -6.42 -13.14 33.02
CA LYS A 711 -6.21 -13.23 34.45
C LYS A 711 -4.83 -12.70 34.77
N ASN A 712 -4.74 -11.69 35.64
CA ASN A 712 -3.47 -11.13 36.14
C ASN A 712 -2.59 -12.19 36.80
#